data_8c4811bd9e6d1a28b5e9a8fc45d986f5
#
_entry.id   8c4811bd9e6d1a28b5e9a8fc45d986f5
#
_cell.length_a   1.000
_cell.length_b   1.000
_cell.length_c   1.000
_cell.angle_alpha   90.00
_cell.angle_beta   90.00
_cell.angle_gamma   90.00
#
_symmetry.space_group_name_H-M   'P 1'
#
loop_
_entity.id
_entity.type
_entity.pdbx_description
1 polymer ?
#
loop_
_entity_poly.entity_id
_entity_poly.type
_entity_poly.pdbx_seq_one_letter_code
_entity_poly.pdbx_strand_id
1 'polypeptide(L)'
;MPVVWPKDKKLLLEISFIGYTTFSKSIPSSFRGTSQNLGDIALFSDGILLGETVVVGKAPLAVTEQDTTVFNASAYRTPEGSMLEDLVKQLPGGEIDGDGKLLIHGKEVKKILVDGKEFFADDPKAALKNLPVEMVEKLRAYERKSDLARLTGIDDGDEEMILDLGVKKDMKKGWMDNFMAGTGNKGRYELANTLNRFRDNSQLTIIGNLNNTNNQGFSELQRESSAASGNILNRVGLVTSHSLGMNFTHDWDRVKLRSNVQYTGTDRSEDNSTTVDNFLKQDKSISHSTNSNHMKNHNLTANAYLEWKIDSVTNLVFRPQYRYVASDRRNSGYQQSWSDETLLNERTASNLYDNSQYNLTFMLQVNRKFSRKGRNLALKVDYGTNTSSADRKNFSTTHYFKNDTEKVVNQRVDDEGDGYNYRLQLVYVEPLPNRYFLQFRYSYQYRVTNSDRFVYNWDEAMEDFVADYDSLASNSFESQYSTHLFNMAVRTSRKKYNYNIGVDLEPQKLDSRSFLDDVSKHQMSKTVLNFSPTLNFRYKFSKRTQLQAIYRGKGRQPSVRDLQPVADMTNPLNIRIGNPSLKPSYTNTFTLNYNSYNVKHQRNMVVSLFVENVLNSVTNQVTYDSETGGRTTMPVNLNGNWRASGALSLSGLFKNRNWLFRTYSYLQYRNQNGYTTQNKEEPMKSSVKHLTARERLQFTFRTRQLELSARGEVLYNNSYNNVKDMRTETFDYQLGGDLQYYLPWGFECSSDLTYFLRTGYGYDSSGRKNLIWNCQLSKAFLKKKQLLLRFKFYDILRQEISMVRTISATAIRDADYNVLGRYFMVHAILRLNMMGKK
;
A
#
# COMPACT_ATOMS: atom_id res chain seq x y z
N MET A 1 -16.68 67.26 33.44
CA MET A 1 -15.33 66.68 33.63
C MET A 1 -14.60 67.71 34.53
N PRO A 2 -14.16 67.38 35.72
CA PRO A 2 -13.33 68.22 36.54
C PRO A 2 -11.92 68.32 35.97
N VAL A 3 -11.45 69.57 35.74
CA VAL A 3 -10.12 69.82 35.18
C VAL A 3 -9.36 70.75 36.10
N VAL A 4 -8.14 70.36 36.47
CA VAL A 4 -7.27 71.24 37.25
C VAL A 4 -6.65 72.24 36.29
N TRP A 5 -6.95 73.53 36.52
CA TRP A 5 -6.49 74.62 35.65
C TRP A 5 -5.01 74.98 35.93
N PRO A 6 -4.14 74.86 34.98
CA PRO A 6 -2.73 75.20 35.15
C PRO A 6 -2.62 76.77 35.11
N LYS A 7 -1.89 77.31 35.99
CA LYS A 7 -1.60 78.74 35.96
C LYS A 7 -0.80 79.12 34.71
N ASP A 8 -1.25 80.12 33.98
CA ASP A 8 -0.58 80.68 32.79
C ASP A 8 -0.45 79.78 31.53
N LYS A 9 -1.29 78.78 31.41
CA LYS A 9 -1.33 77.93 30.21
C LYS A 9 -2.71 77.87 29.58
N LYS A 10 -2.79 77.79 28.26
CA LYS A 10 -4.04 77.59 27.54
C LYS A 10 -4.39 76.10 27.67
N LEU A 11 -5.67 75.78 27.86
CA LEU A 11 -6.19 74.42 27.76
C LEU A 11 -6.67 74.16 26.33
N LEU A 12 -6.33 73.04 25.79
CA LEU A 12 -6.83 72.50 24.51
C LEU A 12 -7.77 71.33 24.83
N LEU A 13 -9.04 71.49 24.49
CA LEU A 13 -10.01 70.36 24.48
C LEU A 13 -9.97 69.72 23.15
N GLU A 14 -9.63 68.41 23.11
CA GLU A 14 -9.73 67.59 21.96
C GLU A 14 -10.79 66.49 22.16
N ILE A 15 -11.70 66.34 21.20
CA ILE A 15 -12.72 65.28 21.18
C ILE A 15 -12.50 64.54 19.91
N SER A 16 -12.15 63.26 20.08
CA SER A 16 -11.95 62.30 18.94
C SER A 16 -12.86 61.10 19.08
N PHE A 17 -13.41 60.66 17.99
CA PHE A 17 -14.20 59.44 17.89
C PHE A 17 -13.88 58.76 16.56
N ILE A 18 -13.81 57.41 16.52
CA ILE A 18 -13.47 56.66 15.31
C ILE A 18 -14.51 56.96 14.24
N GLY A 19 -14.05 57.41 13.06
CA GLY A 19 -14.88 57.79 11.95
C GLY A 19 -15.38 59.23 11.95
N TYR A 20 -14.84 60.08 12.84
CA TYR A 20 -15.14 61.53 12.88
C TYR A 20 -13.87 62.34 12.92
N THR A 21 -13.95 63.58 12.34
CA THR A 21 -12.85 64.54 12.43
C THR A 21 -12.66 64.98 13.89
N THR A 22 -11.40 64.98 14.34
CA THR A 22 -11.08 65.47 15.71
C THR A 22 -11.43 66.93 15.85
N PHE A 23 -12.33 67.22 16.77
CA PHE A 23 -12.68 68.57 17.15
C PHE A 23 -11.68 69.09 18.21
N SER A 24 -11.09 70.22 17.95
CA SER A 24 -10.19 70.86 18.91
C SER A 24 -10.63 72.31 19.23
N LYS A 25 -10.69 72.70 20.51
CA LYS A 25 -11.09 74.01 20.96
C LYS A 25 -10.11 74.51 22.07
N SER A 26 -9.48 75.63 21.80
CA SER A 26 -8.61 76.26 22.78
C SER A 26 -9.42 77.13 23.79
N ILE A 27 -9.23 76.90 25.07
CA ILE A 27 -9.82 77.67 26.16
C ILE A 27 -8.76 78.61 26.67
N PRO A 28 -9.05 79.96 26.63
CA PRO A 28 -8.03 80.98 27.02
C PRO A 28 -7.72 80.91 28.50
N SER A 29 -6.53 81.31 28.85
CA SER A 29 -6.04 81.37 30.24
C SER A 29 -6.72 82.41 31.07
N SER A 30 -7.48 83.38 30.55
CA SER A 30 -8.23 84.37 31.17
C SER A 30 -9.55 83.95 31.83
N PHE A 31 -9.97 82.66 31.58
CA PHE A 31 -11.20 82.18 32.22
C PHE A 31 -11.05 81.97 33.73
N ARG A 32 -11.89 82.60 34.50
CA ARG A 32 -11.87 82.54 35.99
C ARG A 32 -13.16 81.93 36.59
N GLY A 33 -13.98 81.26 35.82
CA GLY A 33 -15.21 80.65 36.31
C GLY A 33 -14.97 79.24 36.85
N THR A 34 -15.90 78.74 37.67
CA THR A 34 -15.90 77.39 38.23
C THR A 34 -16.43 76.34 37.26
N SER A 35 -17.13 76.74 36.19
CA SER A 35 -17.62 75.88 35.13
C SER A 35 -17.79 76.68 33.84
N GLN A 36 -17.53 76.02 32.68
CA GLN A 36 -17.79 76.62 31.38
C GLN A 36 -18.65 75.63 30.56
N ASN A 37 -19.81 76.11 30.14
CA ASN A 37 -20.62 75.41 29.19
C ASN A 37 -20.04 75.65 27.78
N LEU A 38 -19.63 74.60 27.10
CA LEU A 38 -19.00 74.65 25.77
C LEU A 38 -20.03 74.53 24.64
N GLY A 39 -21.33 74.32 25.00
CA GLY A 39 -22.45 74.09 24.08
C GLY A 39 -22.39 72.71 23.47
N ASP A 40 -23.25 72.44 22.49
CA ASP A 40 -23.29 71.21 21.73
C ASP A 40 -22.12 71.18 20.73
N ILE A 41 -21.34 70.12 20.75
CA ILE A 41 -20.18 69.96 19.87
C ILE A 41 -20.55 68.86 18.85
N ALA A 42 -20.79 69.28 17.63
CA ALA A 42 -21.02 68.37 16.52
C ALA A 42 -19.69 67.88 16.00
N LEU A 43 -19.53 66.58 15.94
CA LEU A 43 -18.45 65.91 15.22
C LEU A 43 -18.86 65.60 13.77
N PHE A 44 -18.05 66.03 12.83
CA PHE A 44 -18.31 65.73 11.42
C PHE A 44 -17.72 64.38 11.07
N SER A 45 -18.51 63.53 10.38
CA SER A 45 -18.01 62.22 9.93
C SER A 45 -16.86 62.41 8.96
N ASP A 46 -15.72 61.87 9.30
CA ASP A 46 -14.58 61.75 8.39
C ASP A 46 -14.66 60.37 7.72
N GLY A 47 -15.20 60.34 6.54
CA GLY A 47 -15.20 59.16 5.70
C GLY A 47 -13.79 58.89 5.17
N ILE A 48 -12.87 58.55 6.07
CA ILE A 48 -11.62 57.92 5.62
C ILE A 48 -12.01 56.62 4.92
N LEU A 49 -12.06 56.64 3.57
CA LEU A 49 -11.88 55.45 2.77
C LEU A 49 -10.53 54.85 3.19
N LEU A 50 -10.57 53.95 4.19
CA LEU A 50 -9.45 53.06 4.44
C LEU A 50 -9.21 52.33 3.13
N GLY A 51 -8.18 52.74 2.37
CA GLY A 51 -7.69 51.99 1.23
C GLY A 51 -7.50 50.59 1.70
N GLU A 52 -8.08 49.65 0.99
CA GLU A 52 -8.01 48.23 1.29
C GLU A 52 -6.56 47.82 1.50
N THR A 53 -6.13 47.78 2.74
CA THR A 53 -4.81 47.24 3.08
C THR A 53 -4.91 45.75 2.95
N VAL A 54 -4.70 45.27 1.71
CA VAL A 54 -4.55 43.83 1.44
C VAL A 54 -3.28 43.42 2.20
N VAL A 55 -3.42 42.96 3.42
CA VAL A 55 -2.38 42.26 4.12
C VAL A 55 -2.25 40.90 3.41
N VAL A 56 -1.38 40.87 2.42
CA VAL A 56 -0.97 39.61 1.79
C VAL A 56 -0.09 38.85 2.79
N GLY A 57 -0.71 38.34 3.82
CA GLY A 57 -0.10 37.36 4.70
C GLY A 57 0.17 36.11 3.87
N LYS A 58 1.43 35.80 3.57
CA LYS A 58 1.77 34.50 2.99
C LYS A 58 1.31 33.45 3.99
N ALA A 59 0.26 32.71 3.65
CA ALA A 59 -0.22 31.62 4.49
C ALA A 59 0.94 30.65 4.76
N PRO A 60 1.16 30.25 6.02
CA PRO A 60 2.25 29.31 6.33
C PRO A 60 2.00 28.00 5.58
N LEU A 61 3.06 27.41 5.02
CA LEU A 61 3.00 26.14 4.27
C LEU A 61 2.40 25.02 5.13
N ALA A 62 2.80 24.94 6.40
CA ALA A 62 2.27 23.97 7.34
C ALA A 62 2.22 24.58 8.75
N VAL A 63 1.16 24.28 9.48
CA VAL A 63 0.96 24.64 10.89
C VAL A 63 0.68 23.36 11.67
N THR A 64 1.15 23.26 12.90
CA THR A 64 0.79 22.15 13.77
C THR A 64 -0.19 22.62 14.82
N GLU A 65 -1.39 22.06 14.79
CA GLU A 65 -2.44 22.25 15.75
C GLU A 65 -2.54 20.99 16.61
N GLN A 66 -2.15 21.07 17.87
CA GLN A 66 -2.07 19.93 18.79
C GLN A 66 -1.21 18.77 18.21
N ASP A 67 -1.80 17.65 17.87
CA ASP A 67 -1.13 16.45 17.29
C ASP A 67 -1.37 16.34 15.77
N THR A 68 -2.01 17.34 15.13
CA THR A 68 -2.34 17.36 13.71
C THR A 68 -1.41 18.32 12.97
N THR A 69 -0.81 17.86 11.87
CA THR A 69 -0.13 18.73 10.92
C THR A 69 -1.14 19.23 9.88
N VAL A 70 -1.36 20.51 9.82
CA VAL A 70 -2.27 21.16 8.86
C VAL A 70 -1.44 21.80 7.77
N PHE A 71 -1.62 21.37 6.54
CA PHE A 71 -1.02 21.96 5.36
C PHE A 71 -2.07 22.81 4.65
N ASN A 72 -1.71 24.02 4.25
CA ASN A 72 -2.57 24.88 3.47
C ASN A 72 -2.38 24.59 1.98
N ALA A 73 -3.39 24.05 1.31
CA ALA A 73 -3.30 23.64 -0.09
C ALA A 73 -2.92 24.80 -1.03
N SER A 74 -3.41 26.01 -0.76
CA SER A 74 -3.11 27.19 -1.58
C SER A 74 -1.66 27.68 -1.49
N ALA A 75 -0.91 27.21 -0.50
CA ALA A 75 0.51 27.55 -0.33
C ALA A 75 1.43 26.69 -1.24
N TYR A 76 0.87 25.62 -1.85
CA TYR A 76 1.57 24.73 -2.76
C TYR A 76 1.05 24.95 -4.18
N ARG A 77 1.97 25.06 -5.11
CA ARG A 77 1.60 25.23 -6.50
C ARG A 77 1.53 23.87 -7.17
N THR A 78 0.37 23.55 -7.67
CA THR A 78 0.14 22.36 -8.47
C THR A 78 -0.25 22.78 -9.89
N PRO A 79 0.06 21.98 -10.92
CA PRO A 79 -0.47 22.15 -12.26
C PRO A 79 -1.99 22.26 -12.29
N GLU A 80 -2.52 22.93 -13.29
CA GLU A 80 -3.97 22.93 -13.47
C GLU A 80 -4.49 21.53 -13.75
N GLY A 81 -5.52 21.14 -13.01
CA GLY A 81 -6.08 19.80 -13.07
C GLY A 81 -5.26 18.71 -12.43
N SER A 82 -4.39 19.11 -11.56
CA SER A 82 -3.69 18.18 -10.67
C SER A 82 -4.64 17.47 -9.74
N MET A 83 -4.30 16.22 -9.46
CA MET A 83 -4.98 15.41 -8.45
C MET A 83 -4.25 15.52 -7.11
N LEU A 84 -4.88 15.02 -6.06
CA LEU A 84 -4.36 15.06 -4.71
C LEU A 84 -2.92 14.52 -4.60
N GLU A 85 -2.56 13.53 -5.39
CA GLU A 85 -1.21 12.96 -5.44
C GLU A 85 -0.14 14.02 -5.73
N ASP A 86 -0.39 14.92 -6.69
CA ASP A 86 0.57 15.99 -7.04
C ASP A 86 0.77 16.98 -5.89
N LEU A 87 -0.31 17.29 -5.18
CA LEU A 87 -0.24 18.13 -4.00
C LEU A 87 0.53 17.44 -2.87
N VAL A 88 0.24 16.17 -2.63
CA VAL A 88 0.89 15.40 -1.55
C VAL A 88 2.38 15.24 -1.78
N LYS A 89 2.82 15.02 -3.01
CA LYS A 89 4.26 14.98 -3.39
C LYS A 89 5.00 16.28 -3.05
N GLN A 90 4.27 17.39 -2.94
CA GLN A 90 4.86 18.68 -2.60
C GLN A 90 4.84 18.97 -1.09
N LEU A 91 4.08 18.21 -0.30
CA LEU A 91 4.01 18.42 1.14
C LEU A 91 5.34 18.13 1.82
N PRO A 92 5.77 18.93 2.79
CA PRO A 92 6.92 18.60 3.62
C PRO A 92 6.69 17.28 4.37
N GLY A 93 7.55 16.29 4.11
CA GLY A 93 7.41 14.94 4.67
C GLY A 93 6.34 14.07 4.01
N GLY A 94 5.72 14.52 2.91
CA GLY A 94 4.87 13.72 2.05
C GLY A 94 5.70 12.96 1.01
N GLU A 95 5.46 11.67 0.86
CA GLU A 95 6.16 10.79 -0.05
C GLU A 95 5.19 9.73 -0.59
N ILE A 96 5.34 9.36 -1.84
CA ILE A 96 4.69 8.19 -2.42
C ILE A 96 5.79 7.19 -2.71
N ASP A 97 5.70 6.02 -2.08
CA ASP A 97 6.70 4.96 -2.23
C ASP A 97 6.60 4.25 -3.59
N GLY A 98 7.52 3.30 -3.83
CA GLY A 98 7.56 2.52 -5.06
C GLY A 98 6.32 1.67 -5.34
N ASP A 99 5.54 1.37 -4.30
CA ASP A 99 4.29 0.61 -4.38
C ASP A 99 3.05 1.53 -4.52
N GLY A 100 3.27 2.85 -4.65
CA GLY A 100 2.22 3.87 -4.74
C GLY A 100 1.49 4.13 -3.42
N LYS A 101 2.08 3.77 -2.28
CA LYS A 101 1.54 4.07 -0.96
C LYS A 101 1.95 5.46 -0.52
N LEU A 102 1.00 6.20 0.03
CA LEU A 102 1.27 7.50 0.61
C LEU A 102 1.91 7.37 1.99
N LEU A 103 3.06 8.00 2.17
CA LEU A 103 3.67 8.20 3.47
C LEU A 103 3.62 9.68 3.84
N ILE A 104 3.30 9.98 5.08
CA ILE A 104 3.44 11.33 5.66
C ILE A 104 4.29 11.21 6.93
N HIS A 105 5.38 11.98 6.97
CA HIS A 105 6.39 11.90 8.03
C HIS A 105 6.91 10.45 8.22
N GLY A 106 7.05 9.69 7.12
CA GLY A 106 7.52 8.30 7.10
C GLY A 106 6.52 7.26 7.61
N LYS A 107 5.27 7.66 7.87
CA LYS A 107 4.18 6.75 8.24
C LYS A 107 3.23 6.56 7.08
N GLU A 108 2.90 5.30 6.78
CA GLU A 108 1.92 4.97 5.74
C GLU A 108 0.54 5.51 6.10
N VAL A 109 -0.05 6.31 5.22
CA VAL A 109 -1.43 6.78 5.33
C VAL A 109 -2.36 5.62 5.00
N LYS A 110 -3.09 5.17 5.99
CA LYS A 110 -4.01 4.04 5.85
C LYS A 110 -5.36 4.43 5.27
N LYS A 111 -5.79 5.69 5.51
CA LYS A 111 -7.09 6.18 5.06
C LYS A 111 -7.01 7.63 4.66
N ILE A 112 -7.73 7.99 3.61
CA ILE A 112 -7.94 9.37 3.20
C ILE A 112 -9.40 9.73 3.49
N LEU A 113 -9.58 10.86 4.17
CA LEU A 113 -10.89 11.40 4.49
C LEU A 113 -11.15 12.67 3.67
N VAL A 114 -12.42 12.96 3.41
CA VAL A 114 -12.89 14.21 2.83
C VAL A 114 -13.90 14.83 3.80
N ASP A 115 -13.55 15.95 4.42
CA ASP A 115 -14.30 16.57 5.52
C ASP A 115 -14.68 15.56 6.63
N GLY A 116 -13.70 14.72 7.05
CA GLY A 116 -13.86 13.72 8.10
C GLY A 116 -14.59 12.44 7.69
N LYS A 117 -15.00 12.28 6.41
CA LYS A 117 -15.66 11.10 5.88
C LYS A 117 -14.70 10.25 5.07
N GLU A 118 -14.67 8.95 5.29
CA GLU A 118 -13.76 8.02 4.58
C GLU A 118 -14.09 7.99 3.08
N PHE A 119 -13.07 8.16 2.26
CA PHE A 119 -13.17 8.12 0.81
C PHE A 119 -12.52 6.83 0.32
N PHE A 120 -13.28 5.91 -0.27
CA PHE A 120 -12.84 4.57 -0.65
C PHE A 120 -12.03 3.92 0.48
N ALA A 121 -12.69 3.57 1.57
CA ALA A 121 -12.19 3.29 2.92
C ALA A 121 -10.85 2.53 3.01
N ASP A 122 -10.61 1.56 2.11
CA ASP A 122 -9.40 0.73 2.13
C ASP A 122 -8.48 0.97 0.92
N ASP A 123 -8.78 1.99 0.09
CA ASP A 123 -7.97 2.34 -1.07
C ASP A 123 -7.57 3.84 -1.10
N PRO A 124 -6.53 4.23 -0.35
CA PRO A 124 -5.99 5.59 -0.41
C PRO A 124 -5.52 6.00 -1.82
N LYS A 125 -5.13 5.02 -2.65
CA LYS A 125 -4.68 5.31 -4.03
C LYS A 125 -5.83 5.85 -4.88
N ALA A 126 -7.05 5.32 -4.70
CA ALA A 126 -8.23 5.84 -5.38
C ALA A 126 -8.47 7.32 -5.05
N ALA A 127 -8.27 7.73 -3.78
CA ALA A 127 -8.38 9.13 -3.38
C ALA A 127 -7.28 10.00 -3.97
N LEU A 128 -6.02 9.54 -3.89
CA LEU A 128 -4.87 10.28 -4.43
C LEU A 128 -5.03 10.60 -5.91
N LYS A 129 -5.56 9.67 -6.67
CA LYS A 129 -5.63 9.73 -8.11
C LYS A 129 -6.91 10.35 -8.67
N ASN A 130 -7.95 10.50 -7.87
CA ASN A 130 -9.26 10.95 -8.35
C ASN A 130 -9.81 12.20 -7.66
N LEU A 131 -9.18 12.69 -6.59
CA LEU A 131 -9.60 13.93 -5.94
C LEU A 131 -8.81 15.11 -6.48
N PRO A 132 -9.48 16.09 -7.14
CA PRO A 132 -8.82 17.28 -7.67
C PRO A 132 -8.28 18.17 -6.56
N VAL A 133 -7.08 18.71 -6.74
CA VAL A 133 -6.48 19.68 -5.81
C VAL A 133 -7.33 20.94 -5.67
N GLU A 134 -8.04 21.32 -6.71
CA GLU A 134 -8.86 22.53 -6.74
C GLU A 134 -9.92 22.60 -5.64
N MET A 135 -10.42 21.42 -5.19
CA MET A 135 -11.40 21.35 -4.11
C MET A 135 -10.79 21.46 -2.71
N VAL A 136 -9.48 21.25 -2.58
CA VAL A 136 -8.82 21.17 -1.28
C VAL A 136 -8.48 22.55 -0.75
N GLU A 137 -8.94 22.89 0.45
CA GLU A 137 -8.56 24.07 1.22
C GLU A 137 -7.36 23.76 2.10
N LYS A 138 -7.45 22.69 2.88
CA LYS A 138 -6.45 22.26 3.86
C LYS A 138 -6.32 20.73 3.85
N LEU A 139 -5.12 20.25 4.16
CA LEU A 139 -4.87 18.85 4.43
C LEU A 139 -4.47 18.71 5.90
N ARG A 140 -5.12 17.82 6.62
CA ARG A 140 -4.83 17.50 8.01
C ARG A 140 -4.25 16.11 8.10
N ALA A 141 -2.97 16.00 8.48
CA ALA A 141 -2.33 14.72 8.73
C ALA A 141 -2.24 14.49 10.23
N TYR A 142 -2.83 13.41 10.70
CA TYR A 142 -2.85 13.03 12.11
C TYR A 142 -2.95 11.52 12.30
N GLU A 143 -2.55 11.07 13.48
CA GLU A 143 -2.70 9.68 13.89
C GLU A 143 -4.06 9.50 14.54
N ARG A 144 -4.92 8.70 13.89
CA ARG A 144 -6.23 8.33 14.43
C ARG A 144 -6.08 7.03 15.22
N LYS A 145 -6.57 7.03 16.42
CA LYS A 145 -6.67 5.84 17.26
C LYS A 145 -7.51 4.77 16.58
N SER A 146 -7.20 3.51 16.85
CA SER A 146 -8.03 2.38 16.42
C SER A 146 -9.50 2.57 16.83
N ASP A 147 -10.42 1.91 16.15
CA ASP A 147 -11.84 1.99 16.55
C ASP A 147 -12.04 1.51 17.99
N LEU A 148 -11.30 0.49 18.43
CA LEU A 148 -11.35 0.03 19.82
C LEU A 148 -10.88 1.14 20.76
N ALA A 149 -9.74 1.77 20.50
CA ALA A 149 -9.22 2.85 21.34
C ALA A 149 -10.11 4.11 21.29
N ARG A 150 -10.70 4.42 20.13
CA ARG A 150 -11.63 5.55 19.96
C ARG A 150 -12.94 5.33 20.75
N LEU A 151 -13.47 4.12 20.68
CA LEU A 151 -14.72 3.76 21.31
C LEU A 151 -14.57 3.52 22.81
N THR A 152 -13.44 2.95 23.23
CA THR A 152 -13.15 2.71 24.65
C THR A 152 -12.56 3.93 25.36
N GLY A 153 -11.97 4.87 24.59
CA GLY A 153 -11.25 6.02 25.12
C GLY A 153 -9.85 5.68 25.64
N ILE A 154 -9.38 4.46 25.44
CA ILE A 154 -8.08 3.96 25.89
C ILE A 154 -7.19 3.71 24.69
N ASP A 155 -6.02 4.32 24.69
CA ASP A 155 -5.01 4.16 23.66
C ASP A 155 -4.49 2.72 23.68
N ASP A 156 -4.68 1.97 22.59
CA ASP A 156 -4.21 0.59 22.43
C ASP A 156 -2.84 0.51 21.74
N GLY A 157 -2.28 1.67 21.40
CA GLY A 157 -1.03 1.78 20.66
C GLY A 157 -1.16 1.47 19.17
N ASP A 158 -2.37 1.15 18.71
CA ASP A 158 -2.71 0.94 17.32
C ASP A 158 -3.29 2.25 16.76
N GLU A 159 -2.42 3.08 16.22
CA GLU A 159 -2.81 4.34 15.58
C GLU A 159 -2.58 4.24 14.08
N GLU A 160 -3.56 4.70 13.30
CA GLU A 160 -3.49 4.78 11.85
C GLU A 160 -3.18 6.21 11.43
N MET A 161 -2.19 6.41 10.54
CA MET A 161 -1.98 7.71 9.92
C MET A 161 -3.12 7.99 8.95
N ILE A 162 -3.78 9.14 9.15
CA ILE A 162 -4.91 9.62 8.37
C ILE A 162 -4.53 10.91 7.67
N LEU A 163 -4.97 11.06 6.43
CA LEU A 163 -4.98 12.33 5.71
C LEU A 163 -6.42 12.78 5.50
N ASP A 164 -6.83 13.84 6.18
CA ASP A 164 -8.17 14.44 6.07
C ASP A 164 -8.12 15.71 5.23
N LEU A 165 -8.90 15.74 4.16
CA LEU A 165 -9.01 16.85 3.23
C LEU A 165 -10.17 17.76 3.64
N GLY A 166 -9.88 18.98 4.02
CA GLY A 166 -10.87 20.02 4.17
C GLY A 166 -11.26 20.59 2.80
N VAL A 167 -12.52 20.46 2.43
CA VAL A 167 -13.05 21.00 1.17
C VAL A 167 -13.33 22.49 1.32
N LYS A 168 -13.01 23.29 0.29
CA LYS A 168 -13.34 24.71 0.22
C LYS A 168 -14.82 24.95 0.45
N LYS A 169 -15.18 26.02 1.15
CA LYS A 169 -16.57 26.31 1.55
C LYS A 169 -17.54 26.39 0.39
N ASP A 170 -17.11 26.94 -0.74
CA ASP A 170 -17.87 27.07 -1.99
C ASP A 170 -18.01 25.76 -2.76
N MET A 171 -17.22 24.74 -2.39
CA MET A 171 -17.21 23.41 -3.02
C MET A 171 -17.86 22.30 -2.16
N LYS A 172 -18.49 22.64 -1.03
CA LYS A 172 -19.13 21.67 -0.13
C LYS A 172 -20.50 21.20 -0.60
N LYS A 173 -21.15 21.93 -1.54
CA LYS A 173 -22.49 21.60 -2.06
C LYS A 173 -22.49 21.71 -3.57
N GLY A 174 -22.74 20.61 -4.26
CA GLY A 174 -22.85 20.59 -5.72
C GLY A 174 -22.29 19.34 -6.35
N TRP A 175 -22.08 19.45 -7.65
CA TRP A 175 -21.54 18.39 -8.48
C TRP A 175 -20.20 18.81 -9.09
N MET A 176 -19.29 17.87 -9.19
CA MET A 176 -18.04 18.04 -9.88
C MET A 176 -17.77 16.80 -10.74
N ASP A 177 -17.55 17.02 -12.02
CA ASP A 177 -17.27 15.95 -12.97
C ASP A 177 -15.98 16.22 -13.72
N ASN A 178 -15.12 15.20 -13.81
CA ASN A 178 -13.91 15.19 -14.61
C ASN A 178 -14.00 14.03 -15.60
N PHE A 179 -14.14 14.36 -16.86
CA PHE A 179 -14.15 13.38 -17.95
C PHE A 179 -12.91 13.51 -18.78
N MET A 180 -12.23 12.40 -19.03
CA MET A 180 -11.06 12.32 -19.89
C MET A 180 -11.30 11.32 -21.00
N ALA A 181 -10.97 11.70 -22.23
CA ALA A 181 -10.86 10.83 -23.39
C ALA A 181 -9.51 11.02 -24.05
N GLY A 182 -8.80 9.94 -24.29
CA GLY A 182 -7.50 9.93 -24.93
C GLY A 182 -7.40 8.87 -26.01
N THR A 183 -6.74 9.20 -27.10
CA THR A 183 -6.43 8.27 -28.17
C THR A 183 -4.96 8.43 -28.59
N GLY A 184 -4.36 7.36 -29.06
CA GLY A 184 -2.95 7.36 -29.43
C GLY A 184 -2.63 6.44 -30.60
N ASN A 185 -1.36 6.41 -30.97
CA ASN A 185 -0.88 5.48 -31.97
C ASN A 185 -0.94 4.03 -31.44
N LYS A 186 -0.80 3.05 -32.31
CA LYS A 186 -0.87 1.61 -31.98
C LYS A 186 -2.19 1.18 -31.30
N GLY A 187 -3.30 1.89 -31.61
CA GLY A 187 -4.60 1.60 -31.01
C GLY A 187 -4.67 1.86 -29.50
N ARG A 188 -3.82 2.75 -28.95
CA ARG A 188 -3.88 3.12 -27.54
C ARG A 188 -5.06 4.03 -27.25
N TYR A 189 -5.75 3.76 -26.15
CA TYR A 189 -6.88 4.56 -25.67
C TYR A 189 -6.89 4.65 -24.15
N GLU A 190 -7.42 5.76 -23.66
CA GLU A 190 -7.69 5.99 -22.25
C GLU A 190 -9.02 6.76 -22.12
N LEU A 191 -9.95 6.20 -21.36
CA LEU A 191 -11.19 6.86 -20.98
C LEU A 191 -11.30 6.83 -19.46
N ALA A 192 -11.52 7.97 -18.83
CA ALA A 192 -11.72 8.05 -17.40
C ALA A 192 -12.78 9.09 -17.05
N ASN A 193 -13.58 8.78 -16.03
CA ASN A 193 -14.57 9.69 -15.51
C ASN A 193 -14.57 9.66 -13.98
N THR A 194 -14.70 10.82 -13.35
CA THR A 194 -14.87 10.95 -11.90
C THR A 194 -15.96 11.95 -11.62
N LEU A 195 -17.11 11.44 -11.22
CA LEU A 195 -18.28 12.21 -10.83
C LEU A 195 -18.39 12.27 -9.30
N ASN A 196 -18.37 13.46 -8.73
CA ASN A 196 -18.51 13.71 -7.30
C ASN A 196 -19.76 14.55 -7.04
N ARG A 197 -20.51 14.16 -6.03
CA ARG A 197 -21.61 14.93 -5.46
C ARG A 197 -21.38 15.14 -3.98
N PHE A 198 -21.33 16.40 -3.58
CA PHE A 198 -21.17 16.78 -2.17
C PHE A 198 -22.43 17.44 -1.65
N ARG A 199 -22.81 17.07 -0.45
CA ARG A 199 -23.79 17.72 0.44
C ARG A 199 -23.24 17.69 1.86
N ASP A 200 -23.76 18.55 2.75
CA ASP A 200 -23.26 18.64 4.12
C ASP A 200 -23.10 17.28 4.81
N ASN A 201 -24.12 16.43 4.72
CA ASN A 201 -24.15 15.13 5.41
C ASN A 201 -23.84 13.93 4.50
N SER A 202 -23.78 14.10 3.17
CA SER A 202 -23.57 12.99 2.25
C SER A 202 -22.56 13.31 1.16
N GLN A 203 -21.87 12.27 0.72
CA GLN A 203 -20.97 12.31 -0.43
C GLN A 203 -21.21 11.08 -1.28
N LEU A 204 -21.30 11.28 -2.59
CA LEU A 204 -21.35 10.23 -3.60
C LEU A 204 -20.26 10.48 -4.61
N THR A 205 -19.45 9.45 -4.87
CA THR A 205 -18.42 9.47 -5.91
C THR A 205 -18.60 8.25 -6.81
N ILE A 206 -18.58 8.47 -8.11
CA ILE A 206 -18.57 7.40 -9.12
C ILE A 206 -17.31 7.60 -9.96
N ILE A 207 -16.55 6.54 -10.15
CA ILE A 207 -15.29 6.54 -10.90
C ILE A 207 -15.35 5.44 -11.94
N GLY A 208 -15.03 5.77 -13.19
CA GLY A 208 -14.87 4.80 -14.27
C GLY A 208 -13.51 4.97 -14.96
N ASN A 209 -12.90 3.88 -15.37
CA ASN A 209 -11.67 3.90 -16.17
C ASN A 209 -11.65 2.74 -17.18
N LEU A 210 -11.25 3.03 -18.42
CA LEU A 210 -11.05 2.07 -19.50
C LEU A 210 -9.74 2.45 -20.20
N ASN A 211 -8.78 1.54 -20.29
CA ASN A 211 -7.51 1.82 -20.98
C ASN A 211 -6.77 0.54 -21.39
N ASN A 212 -5.84 0.69 -22.33
CA ASN A 212 -4.87 -0.33 -22.74
C ASN A 212 -3.41 0.17 -22.65
N THR A 213 -3.12 0.99 -21.65
CA THR A 213 -1.84 1.64 -21.39
C THR A 213 -1.13 1.13 -20.14
N ASN A 214 -1.41 -0.10 -19.70
CA ASN A 214 -0.93 -0.74 -18.48
C ASN A 214 -1.38 -0.05 -17.19
N ASN A 215 -2.37 0.79 -17.27
CA ASN A 215 -2.96 1.46 -16.14
C ASN A 215 -3.94 0.55 -15.42
N GLN A 216 -3.65 0.14 -14.20
CA GLN A 216 -4.51 -0.75 -13.44
C GLN A 216 -5.25 0.01 -12.35
N GLY A 217 -6.58 -0.14 -12.29
CA GLY A 217 -7.43 0.46 -11.27
C GLY A 217 -8.04 1.80 -11.67
N PHE A 218 -8.34 2.64 -10.69
CA PHE A 218 -9.09 3.89 -10.85
C PHE A 218 -8.23 5.11 -11.21
N SER A 219 -7.04 4.94 -11.71
CA SER A 219 -6.19 6.06 -12.08
C SER A 219 -6.33 6.36 -13.55
N GLU A 220 -6.35 7.55 -13.97
CA GLU A 220 -5.36 8.47 -14.45
C GLU A 220 -5.96 9.67 -15.13
N LEU A 221 -6.21 10.62 -14.34
CA LEU A 221 -6.17 11.99 -14.83
C LEU A 221 -4.76 12.55 -14.68
N GLN A 222 -3.76 11.64 -14.48
CA GLN A 222 -2.45 12.02 -14.01
C GLN A 222 -1.30 11.80 -14.96
N ARG A 223 -0.31 12.52 -14.61
CA ARG A 223 1.07 12.50 -14.99
C ARG A 223 1.78 11.33 -14.32
N GLU A 224 2.20 10.35 -15.08
CA GLU A 224 3.18 9.39 -14.59
C GLU A 224 4.49 10.15 -14.32
N SER A 225 4.73 10.48 -13.10
CA SER A 225 6.05 10.87 -12.70
C SER A 225 6.87 9.61 -12.51
N SER A 226 7.86 9.49 -13.37
CA SER A 226 9.02 8.64 -13.23
C SER A 226 8.82 7.13 -13.34
N ALA A 227 9.37 6.62 -14.41
CA ALA A 227 9.87 5.26 -14.59
C ALA A 227 10.65 4.68 -13.39
N ALA A 228 10.99 5.50 -12.42
CA ALA A 228 11.99 5.23 -11.40
C ALA A 228 11.48 4.70 -10.07
N SER A 229 10.20 4.67 -9.81
CA SER A 229 9.69 4.45 -8.45
C SER A 229 8.73 3.28 -8.29
N GLY A 230 8.43 2.54 -9.36
CA GLY A 230 7.51 1.42 -9.30
C GLY A 230 8.22 0.07 -9.25
N ASN A 231 7.60 -0.92 -8.62
CA ASN A 231 8.01 -2.30 -8.76
C ASN A 231 7.98 -2.69 -10.25
N ILE A 232 9.11 -3.13 -10.81
CA ILE A 232 9.24 -3.50 -12.24
C ILE A 232 8.15 -4.51 -12.63
N LEU A 233 7.77 -5.40 -11.73
CA LEU A 233 6.71 -6.39 -11.93
C LEU A 233 5.34 -5.78 -12.27
N ASN A 234 5.08 -4.52 -11.94
CA ASN A 234 3.83 -3.85 -12.30
C ASN A 234 3.84 -3.30 -13.74
N ARG A 235 4.97 -3.37 -14.43
CA ARG A 235 5.16 -2.83 -15.79
C ARG A 235 5.31 -3.90 -16.85
N VAL A 236 5.56 -5.15 -16.43
CA VAL A 236 5.73 -6.27 -17.37
C VAL A 236 4.39 -6.70 -17.92
N GLY A 237 4.41 -7.16 -19.17
CA GLY A 237 3.24 -7.54 -19.92
C GLY A 237 2.48 -6.34 -20.51
N LEU A 238 1.50 -6.64 -21.34
CA LEU A 238 0.55 -5.69 -21.92
C LEU A 238 -0.79 -5.86 -21.21
N VAL A 239 -1.29 -4.80 -20.60
CA VAL A 239 -2.52 -4.85 -19.80
C VAL A 239 -3.57 -3.90 -20.37
N THR A 240 -4.74 -4.46 -20.68
CA THR A 240 -5.99 -3.72 -20.85
C THR A 240 -6.77 -3.77 -19.55
N SER A 241 -7.27 -2.65 -19.08
CA SER A 241 -7.96 -2.53 -17.80
C SER A 241 -9.28 -1.79 -17.96
N HIS A 242 -10.30 -2.25 -17.26
CA HIS A 242 -11.57 -1.56 -17.08
C HIS A 242 -11.98 -1.62 -15.61
N SER A 243 -12.42 -0.50 -15.08
CA SER A 243 -12.82 -0.40 -13.68
C SER A 243 -13.99 0.54 -13.48
N LEU A 244 -14.83 0.21 -12.51
CA LEU A 244 -15.97 1.00 -12.06
C LEU A 244 -15.99 0.99 -10.53
N GLY A 245 -16.05 2.18 -9.93
CA GLY A 245 -16.13 2.34 -8.48
C GLY A 245 -17.26 3.29 -8.09
N MET A 246 -17.89 2.98 -6.98
CA MET A 246 -18.89 3.84 -6.34
C MET A 246 -18.57 3.93 -4.85
N ASN A 247 -18.51 5.14 -4.33
CA ASN A 247 -18.37 5.40 -2.91
C ASN A 247 -19.52 6.27 -2.44
N PHE A 248 -20.20 5.83 -1.39
CA PHE A 248 -21.30 6.58 -0.79
C PHE A 248 -21.11 6.71 0.70
N THR A 249 -21.26 7.93 1.24
CA THR A 249 -21.21 8.20 2.68
C THR A 249 -22.37 9.07 3.10
N HIS A 250 -22.94 8.74 4.25
CA HIS A 250 -24.00 9.56 4.86
C HIS A 250 -23.86 9.55 6.39
N ASP A 251 -24.01 10.73 7.00
CA ASP A 251 -24.02 10.91 8.45
C ASP A 251 -25.40 11.40 8.89
N TRP A 252 -26.10 10.56 9.67
CA TRP A 252 -27.24 10.96 10.49
C TRP A 252 -26.75 11.31 11.90
N ASP A 253 -27.59 11.84 12.73
CA ASP A 253 -27.21 12.25 14.10
C ASP A 253 -26.61 11.09 14.91
N ARG A 254 -27.17 9.90 14.82
CA ARG A 254 -26.75 8.72 15.59
C ARG A 254 -26.15 7.62 14.75
N VAL A 255 -26.30 7.67 13.45
CA VAL A 255 -25.87 6.62 12.53
C VAL A 255 -24.94 7.19 11.47
N LYS A 256 -23.85 6.50 11.23
CA LYS A 256 -22.93 6.81 10.12
C LYS A 256 -22.84 5.62 9.20
N LEU A 257 -23.09 5.86 7.93
CA LEU A 257 -22.95 4.86 6.87
C LEU A 257 -21.81 5.27 5.93
N ARG A 258 -20.95 4.32 5.62
CA ARG A 258 -19.91 4.39 4.60
C ARG A 258 -20.03 3.13 3.76
N SER A 259 -20.04 3.27 2.46
CA SER A 259 -20.07 2.11 1.56
C SER A 259 -19.26 2.38 0.32
N ASN A 260 -18.61 1.34 -0.17
CA ASN A 260 -17.95 1.37 -1.47
C ASN A 260 -18.18 0.05 -2.20
N VAL A 261 -18.28 0.16 -3.52
CA VAL A 261 -18.31 -0.96 -4.45
C VAL A 261 -17.26 -0.67 -5.51
N GLN A 262 -16.42 -1.64 -5.79
CA GLN A 262 -15.36 -1.53 -6.79
C GLN A 262 -15.33 -2.79 -7.64
N TYR A 263 -15.34 -2.59 -8.94
CA TYR A 263 -15.11 -3.63 -9.93
C TYR A 263 -13.87 -3.28 -10.74
N THR A 264 -12.99 -4.26 -10.95
CA THR A 264 -11.82 -4.14 -11.82
C THR A 264 -11.69 -5.39 -12.66
N GLY A 265 -11.66 -5.21 -13.98
CA GLY A 265 -11.32 -6.23 -14.96
C GLY A 265 -9.97 -5.91 -15.57
N THR A 266 -9.14 -6.92 -15.77
CA THR A 266 -7.86 -6.80 -16.48
C THR A 266 -7.67 -7.95 -17.44
N ASP A 267 -7.18 -7.64 -18.63
CA ASP A 267 -6.73 -8.59 -19.65
C ASP A 267 -5.24 -8.36 -19.86
N ARG A 268 -4.42 -9.35 -19.49
CA ARG A 268 -2.95 -9.27 -19.50
C ARG A 268 -2.37 -10.29 -20.43
N SER A 269 -1.51 -9.86 -21.33
CA SER A 269 -0.63 -10.69 -22.14
C SER A 269 0.81 -10.49 -21.71
N GLU A 270 1.46 -11.59 -21.28
CA GLU A 270 2.82 -11.56 -20.75
C GLU A 270 3.65 -12.66 -21.40
N ASP A 271 4.66 -12.24 -22.15
CA ASP A 271 5.68 -13.14 -22.70
C ASP A 271 6.95 -12.97 -21.89
N ASN A 272 7.55 -14.07 -21.45
CA ASN A 272 8.79 -14.01 -20.71
C ASN A 272 9.79 -15.10 -21.13
N SER A 273 11.06 -14.76 -21.03
CA SER A 273 12.19 -15.69 -21.12
C SER A 273 12.87 -15.75 -19.74
N THR A 274 13.04 -16.94 -19.21
CA THR A 274 13.56 -17.12 -17.85
C THR A 274 14.75 -18.08 -17.88
N THR A 275 15.84 -17.70 -17.22
CA THR A 275 16.98 -18.57 -16.92
C THR A 275 17.03 -18.81 -15.43
N VAL A 276 17.15 -20.08 -15.03
CA VAL A 276 17.34 -20.49 -13.62
C VAL A 276 18.66 -21.22 -13.49
N ASP A 277 19.55 -20.70 -12.64
CA ASP A 277 20.80 -21.35 -12.25
C ASP A 277 20.65 -21.92 -10.84
N ASN A 278 20.67 -23.25 -10.73
CA ASN A 278 20.44 -23.95 -9.47
C ASN A 278 21.76 -24.09 -8.69
N PHE A 279 21.71 -23.96 -7.36
CA PHE A 279 22.87 -24.08 -6.49
C PHE A 279 23.15 -25.54 -6.17
N LEU A 280 23.97 -26.22 -7.01
CA LEU A 280 24.48 -27.57 -6.80
C LEU A 280 25.99 -27.54 -6.56
N LYS A 281 26.52 -28.54 -5.84
CA LYS A 281 27.92 -28.57 -5.44
C LYS A 281 28.85 -28.96 -6.60
N GLN A 282 28.46 -29.96 -7.39
CA GLN A 282 29.30 -30.56 -8.41
C GLN A 282 28.94 -30.11 -9.81
N ASP A 283 27.67 -30.16 -10.17
CA ASP A 283 27.19 -29.88 -11.52
C ASP A 283 26.61 -28.49 -11.67
N LYS A 284 26.74 -27.91 -12.84
CA LYS A 284 26.08 -26.68 -13.19
C LYS A 284 24.70 -27.05 -13.76
N SER A 285 23.62 -26.82 -13.01
CA SER A 285 22.25 -27.07 -13.47
C SER A 285 21.59 -25.78 -13.88
N ILE A 286 21.33 -25.64 -15.18
CA ILE A 286 20.68 -24.47 -15.75
C ILE A 286 19.39 -24.90 -16.43
N SER A 287 18.32 -24.11 -16.29
CA SER A 287 17.14 -24.24 -17.13
C SER A 287 16.81 -22.94 -17.83
N HIS A 288 16.49 -23.03 -19.12
CA HIS A 288 15.95 -21.94 -19.91
C HIS A 288 14.49 -22.23 -20.23
N SER A 289 13.63 -21.24 -20.05
CA SER A 289 12.22 -21.37 -20.43
C SER A 289 11.68 -20.10 -21.08
N THR A 290 10.84 -20.28 -22.08
CA THR A 290 10.02 -19.23 -22.68
C THR A 290 8.56 -19.53 -22.37
N ASN A 291 7.82 -18.52 -21.91
CA ASN A 291 6.42 -18.68 -21.57
C ASN A 291 5.61 -17.52 -22.16
N SER A 292 4.43 -17.86 -22.66
CA SER A 292 3.40 -16.90 -23.04
C SER A 292 2.19 -17.12 -22.13
N ASN A 293 1.83 -16.11 -21.39
CA ASN A 293 0.70 -16.10 -20.47
C ASN A 293 -0.33 -15.09 -20.94
N HIS A 294 -1.58 -15.55 -21.11
CA HIS A 294 -2.72 -14.67 -21.28
C HIS A 294 -3.65 -14.85 -20.06
N MET A 295 -3.98 -13.75 -19.38
CA MET A 295 -4.73 -13.82 -18.13
C MET A 295 -5.80 -12.74 -18.07
N LYS A 296 -7.05 -13.17 -17.93
CA LYS A 296 -8.19 -12.29 -17.64
C LYS A 296 -8.58 -12.41 -16.18
N ASN A 297 -8.68 -11.28 -15.50
CA ASN A 297 -9.11 -11.25 -14.10
C ASN A 297 -10.29 -10.29 -13.94
N HIS A 298 -11.23 -10.69 -13.11
CA HIS A 298 -12.38 -9.92 -12.68
C HIS A 298 -12.39 -9.89 -11.15
N ASN A 299 -12.40 -8.71 -10.57
CA ASN A 299 -12.43 -8.52 -9.13
C ASN A 299 -13.54 -7.54 -8.76
N LEU A 300 -14.51 -8.02 -7.98
CA LEU A 300 -15.58 -7.22 -7.40
C LEU A 300 -15.41 -7.19 -5.89
N THR A 301 -15.37 -5.99 -5.31
CA THR A 301 -15.30 -5.79 -3.87
C THR A 301 -16.41 -4.85 -3.45
N ALA A 302 -17.19 -5.23 -2.45
CA ALA A 302 -18.22 -4.40 -1.83
C ALA A 302 -18.00 -4.37 -0.32
N ASN A 303 -17.87 -3.16 0.24
CA ASN A 303 -17.64 -2.95 1.66
C ASN A 303 -18.67 -1.97 2.20
N ALA A 304 -19.14 -2.19 3.42
CA ALA A 304 -19.90 -1.21 4.16
C ALA A 304 -19.40 -1.08 5.60
N TYR A 305 -19.58 0.09 6.15
CA TYR A 305 -19.31 0.44 7.54
C TYR A 305 -20.51 1.18 8.08
N LEU A 306 -21.10 0.64 9.11
CA LEU A 306 -22.19 1.24 9.85
C LEU A 306 -21.77 1.42 11.30
N GLU A 307 -21.78 2.65 11.79
CA GLU A 307 -21.57 2.99 13.20
C GLU A 307 -22.89 3.56 13.73
N TRP A 308 -23.44 2.91 14.75
CA TRP A 308 -24.65 3.33 15.41
C TRP A 308 -24.39 3.63 16.88
N LYS A 309 -24.62 4.89 17.28
CA LYS A 309 -24.62 5.32 18.68
C LYS A 309 -26.01 5.02 19.26
N ILE A 310 -26.15 3.86 19.91
CA ILE A 310 -27.43 3.43 20.50
C ILE A 310 -27.81 4.41 21.62
N ASP A 311 -26.83 4.71 22.48
CA ASP A 311 -26.95 5.71 23.55
C ASP A 311 -25.58 6.40 23.79
N SER A 312 -25.46 7.21 24.85
CA SER A 312 -24.23 7.95 25.20
C SER A 312 -23.04 7.06 25.59
N VAL A 313 -23.27 5.82 25.98
CA VAL A 313 -22.28 4.88 26.49
C VAL A 313 -22.15 3.62 25.64
N THR A 314 -23.10 3.34 24.73
CA THR A 314 -23.15 2.14 23.92
C THR A 314 -23.05 2.49 22.42
N ASN A 315 -22.08 1.87 21.76
CA ASN A 315 -21.87 2.01 20.32
C ASN A 315 -21.84 0.62 19.67
N LEU A 316 -22.46 0.50 18.51
CA LEU A 316 -22.41 -0.66 17.64
C LEU A 316 -21.70 -0.29 16.35
N VAL A 317 -20.80 -1.17 15.90
CA VAL A 317 -20.13 -1.09 14.59
C VAL A 317 -20.40 -2.39 13.85
N PHE A 318 -20.87 -2.27 12.62
CA PHE A 318 -21.09 -3.40 11.72
C PHE A 318 -20.34 -3.16 10.40
N ARG A 319 -19.56 -4.16 9.97
CA ARG A 319 -18.73 -4.09 8.75
C ARG A 319 -18.89 -5.37 7.93
N PRO A 320 -19.81 -5.41 6.97
CA PRO A 320 -19.85 -6.45 5.96
C PRO A 320 -18.86 -6.16 4.84
N GLN A 321 -18.26 -7.21 4.31
CA GLN A 321 -17.38 -7.17 3.14
C GLN A 321 -17.67 -8.38 2.27
N TYR A 322 -17.85 -8.12 0.98
CA TYR A 322 -17.98 -9.14 -0.05
C TYR A 322 -16.86 -8.95 -1.08
N ARG A 323 -16.24 -10.05 -1.48
CA ARG A 323 -15.23 -10.08 -2.54
C ARG A 323 -15.47 -11.27 -3.45
N TYR A 324 -15.52 -11.00 -4.74
CA TYR A 324 -15.54 -11.98 -5.81
C TYR A 324 -14.33 -11.79 -6.71
N VAL A 325 -13.65 -12.88 -7.04
CA VAL A 325 -12.52 -12.90 -7.97
C VAL A 325 -12.76 -14.04 -8.96
N ALA A 326 -12.64 -13.75 -10.25
CA ALA A 326 -12.60 -14.76 -11.29
C ALA A 326 -11.35 -14.54 -12.15
N SER A 327 -10.72 -15.63 -12.59
CA SER A 327 -9.49 -15.57 -13.37
C SER A 327 -9.48 -16.71 -14.41
N ASP A 328 -9.38 -16.35 -15.68
CA ASP A 328 -9.09 -17.25 -16.81
C ASP A 328 -7.63 -17.03 -17.20
N ARG A 329 -6.86 -18.11 -17.22
CA ARG A 329 -5.44 -18.08 -17.58
C ARG A 329 -5.14 -19.14 -18.62
N ARG A 330 -4.45 -18.74 -19.67
CA ARG A 330 -3.84 -19.62 -20.68
C ARG A 330 -2.34 -19.44 -20.63
N ASN A 331 -1.63 -20.52 -20.47
CA ASN A 331 -0.17 -20.53 -20.43
C ASN A 331 0.35 -21.54 -21.43
N SER A 332 1.22 -21.12 -22.33
CA SER A 332 2.03 -22.01 -23.17
C SER A 332 3.50 -21.75 -22.87
N GLY A 333 4.29 -22.82 -22.82
CA GLY A 333 5.71 -22.68 -22.46
C GLY A 333 6.56 -23.76 -23.08
N TYR A 334 7.83 -23.42 -23.28
CA TYR A 334 8.90 -24.30 -23.67
C TYR A 334 10.04 -24.18 -22.66
N GLN A 335 10.59 -25.31 -22.23
CA GLN A 335 11.69 -25.38 -21.27
C GLN A 335 12.73 -26.37 -21.70
N GLN A 336 13.99 -26.04 -21.56
CA GLN A 336 15.15 -26.93 -21.65
C GLN A 336 15.92 -26.90 -20.33
N SER A 337 16.44 -28.06 -19.92
CA SER A 337 17.27 -28.18 -18.72
C SER A 337 18.61 -28.82 -19.08
N TRP A 338 19.67 -28.26 -18.56
CA TRP A 338 21.06 -28.61 -18.88
C TRP A 338 21.79 -28.96 -17.58
N SER A 339 22.68 -29.96 -17.66
CA SER A 339 23.73 -30.24 -16.68
C SER A 339 25.07 -30.01 -17.36
N ASP A 340 25.82 -29.00 -16.87
CA ASP A 340 26.99 -28.48 -17.57
C ASP A 340 26.66 -28.08 -19.02
N GLU A 341 27.22 -28.79 -20.02
CA GLU A 341 26.93 -28.55 -21.44
C GLU A 341 25.97 -29.59 -22.03
N THR A 342 25.50 -30.58 -21.24
CA THR A 342 24.63 -31.65 -21.70
C THR A 342 23.16 -31.29 -21.54
N LEU A 343 22.39 -31.37 -22.64
CA LEU A 343 20.93 -31.19 -22.59
C LEU A 343 20.33 -32.47 -21.99
N LEU A 344 19.59 -32.31 -20.88
CA LEU A 344 18.98 -33.43 -20.17
C LEU A 344 17.54 -33.67 -20.61
N ASN A 345 16.79 -32.60 -20.80
CA ASN A 345 15.39 -32.68 -21.22
C ASN A 345 14.94 -31.43 -21.96
N GLU A 346 13.88 -31.62 -22.70
CA GLU A 346 13.05 -30.49 -23.18
C GLU A 346 11.58 -30.76 -22.90
N ARG A 347 10.83 -29.70 -22.64
CA ARG A 347 9.41 -29.76 -22.29
C ARG A 347 8.63 -28.70 -23.02
N THR A 348 7.56 -29.10 -23.68
CA THR A 348 6.48 -28.20 -24.10
C THR A 348 5.30 -28.31 -23.14
N ALA A 349 4.60 -27.23 -22.89
CA ALA A 349 3.42 -27.23 -22.02
C ALA A 349 2.36 -26.26 -22.50
N SER A 350 1.11 -26.66 -22.37
CA SER A 350 -0.06 -25.79 -22.57
C SER A 350 -1.04 -26.04 -21.44
N ASN A 351 -1.36 -24.99 -20.69
CA ASN A 351 -2.23 -25.08 -19.53
C ASN A 351 -3.36 -24.07 -19.65
N LEU A 352 -4.57 -24.52 -19.39
CA LEU A 352 -5.76 -23.70 -19.21
C LEU A 352 -6.15 -23.74 -17.74
N TYR A 353 -6.55 -22.62 -17.19
CA TYR A 353 -6.91 -22.50 -15.80
C TYR A 353 -8.05 -21.50 -15.64
N ASP A 354 -9.21 -21.98 -15.27
CA ASP A 354 -10.37 -21.19 -14.90
C ASP A 354 -10.60 -21.28 -13.40
N ASN A 355 -10.66 -20.14 -12.73
CA ASN A 355 -10.83 -20.08 -11.28
C ASN A 355 -11.85 -19.01 -10.91
N SER A 356 -12.71 -19.34 -9.96
CA SER A 356 -13.59 -18.38 -9.30
C SER A 356 -13.53 -18.54 -7.79
N GLN A 357 -13.61 -17.43 -7.10
CA GLN A 357 -13.59 -17.40 -5.64
C GLN A 357 -14.47 -16.28 -5.14
N TYR A 358 -15.29 -16.57 -4.13
CA TYR A 358 -15.95 -15.53 -3.37
C TYR A 358 -15.69 -15.65 -1.87
N ASN A 359 -15.63 -14.48 -1.23
CA ASN A 359 -15.48 -14.37 0.21
C ASN A 359 -16.53 -13.41 0.74
N LEU A 360 -17.26 -13.82 1.75
CA LEU A 360 -18.15 -12.98 2.52
C LEU A 360 -17.66 -12.92 3.97
N THR A 361 -17.41 -11.73 4.46
CA THR A 361 -17.02 -11.53 5.86
C THR A 361 -17.89 -10.45 6.48
N PHE A 362 -18.13 -10.56 7.77
CA PHE A 362 -18.70 -9.45 8.54
C PHE A 362 -18.11 -9.41 9.94
N MET A 363 -18.03 -8.21 10.45
CA MET A 363 -17.62 -7.90 11.80
C MET A 363 -18.72 -7.11 12.49
N LEU A 364 -19.16 -7.60 13.62
CA LEU A 364 -20.07 -6.91 14.52
C LEU A 364 -19.32 -6.62 15.83
N GLN A 365 -19.30 -5.36 16.24
CA GLN A 365 -18.67 -4.95 17.50
C GLN A 365 -19.61 -4.08 18.31
N VAL A 366 -19.83 -4.46 19.56
CA VAL A 366 -20.59 -3.69 20.54
C VAL A 366 -19.65 -3.27 21.66
N ASN A 367 -19.63 -1.96 21.95
CA ASN A 367 -18.79 -1.39 23.00
C ASN A 367 -19.70 -0.69 24.03
N ARG A 368 -19.44 -0.97 25.29
CA ARG A 368 -20.14 -0.33 26.39
C ARG A 368 -19.15 0.28 27.39
N LYS A 369 -19.32 1.57 27.65
CA LYS A 369 -18.60 2.31 28.68
C LYS A 369 -19.36 2.23 29.99
N PHE A 370 -18.64 2.12 31.09
CA PHE A 370 -19.21 2.14 32.43
C PHE A 370 -18.98 3.50 33.10
N SER A 371 -19.63 3.72 34.22
CA SER A 371 -19.55 4.97 35.01
C SER A 371 -18.13 5.31 35.43
N ARG A 372 -17.31 4.33 35.78
CA ARG A 372 -15.88 4.55 36.06
C ARG A 372 -15.12 4.88 34.78
N LYS A 373 -14.56 6.07 34.70
CA LYS A 373 -13.85 6.56 33.53
C LYS A 373 -12.72 5.61 33.11
N GLY A 374 -12.80 5.08 31.90
CA GLY A 374 -11.84 4.12 31.36
C GLY A 374 -12.25 2.64 31.48
N ARG A 375 -13.23 2.31 32.34
CA ARG A 375 -13.80 0.95 32.38
C ARG A 375 -14.70 0.73 31.18
N ASN A 376 -14.45 -0.33 30.44
CA ASN A 376 -15.26 -0.66 29.26
C ASN A 376 -15.26 -2.17 28.98
N LEU A 377 -16.28 -2.59 28.26
CA LEU A 377 -16.44 -3.94 27.74
C LEU A 377 -16.73 -3.85 26.25
N ALA A 378 -16.02 -4.64 25.47
CA ALA A 378 -16.24 -4.77 24.03
C ALA A 378 -16.48 -6.24 23.68
N LEU A 379 -17.58 -6.51 23.01
CA LEU A 379 -17.87 -7.79 22.36
C LEU A 379 -17.68 -7.62 20.86
N LYS A 380 -16.90 -8.51 20.27
CA LYS A 380 -16.66 -8.54 18.83
C LYS A 380 -16.95 -9.92 18.28
N VAL A 381 -17.71 -9.97 17.21
CA VAL A 381 -18.02 -11.18 16.45
C VAL A 381 -17.52 -10.97 15.03
N ASP A 382 -16.60 -11.81 14.61
CA ASP A 382 -16.17 -11.89 13.21
C ASP A 382 -16.72 -13.21 12.64
N TYR A 383 -17.27 -13.16 11.44
CA TYR A 383 -17.66 -14.34 10.66
C TYR A 383 -17.15 -14.20 9.24
N GLY A 384 -16.69 -15.27 8.66
CA GLY A 384 -16.26 -15.32 7.28
C GLY A 384 -16.58 -16.66 6.64
N THR A 385 -17.00 -16.62 5.37
CA THR A 385 -17.09 -17.81 4.53
C THR A 385 -16.41 -17.54 3.20
N ASN A 386 -15.82 -18.57 2.64
CA ASN A 386 -15.19 -18.55 1.32
C ASN A 386 -15.54 -19.81 0.55
N THR A 387 -15.65 -19.65 -0.76
CA THR A 387 -15.76 -20.78 -1.69
C THR A 387 -14.88 -20.48 -2.88
N SER A 388 -14.22 -21.49 -3.39
CA SER A 388 -13.38 -21.45 -4.58
C SER A 388 -13.63 -22.66 -5.44
N SER A 389 -13.62 -22.46 -6.75
CA SER A 389 -13.69 -23.54 -7.75
C SER A 389 -12.67 -23.24 -8.84
N ALA A 390 -11.89 -24.24 -9.23
CA ALA A 390 -10.95 -24.11 -10.33
C ALA A 390 -10.94 -25.37 -11.19
N ASP A 391 -11.11 -25.18 -12.50
CA ASP A 391 -10.91 -26.20 -13.54
C ASP A 391 -9.56 -25.92 -14.22
N ARG A 392 -8.73 -26.94 -14.30
CA ARG A 392 -7.42 -26.87 -14.97
C ARG A 392 -7.28 -27.99 -15.98
N LYS A 393 -6.84 -27.64 -17.20
CA LYS A 393 -6.42 -28.60 -18.20
C LYS A 393 -4.93 -28.43 -18.42
N ASN A 394 -4.17 -29.51 -18.15
CA ASN A 394 -2.73 -29.51 -18.24
C ASN A 394 -2.31 -30.45 -19.33
N PHE A 395 -1.67 -29.95 -20.37
CA PHE A 395 -1.03 -30.74 -21.39
C PHE A 395 0.46 -30.42 -21.43
N SER A 396 1.31 -31.46 -21.38
CA SER A 396 2.73 -31.27 -21.59
C SER A 396 3.40 -32.54 -22.09
N THR A 397 4.39 -32.36 -22.96
CA THR A 397 5.27 -33.41 -23.44
C THR A 397 6.68 -33.11 -22.96
N THR A 398 7.33 -34.09 -22.34
CA THR A 398 8.71 -33.97 -21.86
C THR A 398 9.53 -35.08 -22.48
N HIS A 399 10.56 -34.75 -23.25
CA HIS A 399 11.55 -35.65 -23.79
C HIS A 399 12.80 -35.66 -22.92
N TYR A 400 13.25 -36.85 -22.53
CA TYR A 400 14.46 -37.07 -21.73
C TYR A 400 15.56 -37.66 -22.60
N PHE A 401 16.60 -36.90 -22.89
CA PHE A 401 17.66 -37.27 -23.85
C PHE A 401 18.55 -38.42 -23.37
N LYS A 402 18.75 -38.57 -22.06
CA LYS A 402 19.62 -39.62 -21.51
C LYS A 402 19.07 -41.03 -21.80
N ASN A 403 17.76 -41.20 -21.70
CA ASN A 403 17.10 -42.51 -21.84
C ASN A 403 16.29 -42.63 -23.13
N ASP A 404 16.28 -41.57 -23.94
CA ASP A 404 15.46 -41.42 -25.14
C ASP A 404 13.99 -41.78 -24.88
N THR A 405 13.43 -41.22 -23.81
CA THR A 405 12.06 -41.49 -23.38
C THR A 405 11.22 -40.22 -23.40
N GLU A 406 9.95 -40.40 -23.76
CA GLU A 406 8.98 -39.33 -23.75
C GLU A 406 7.93 -39.55 -22.66
N LYS A 407 7.57 -38.48 -21.94
CA LYS A 407 6.49 -38.47 -20.96
C LYS A 407 5.44 -37.48 -21.37
N VAL A 408 4.24 -37.94 -21.65
CA VAL A 408 3.06 -37.08 -21.90
C VAL A 408 2.25 -36.98 -20.62
N VAL A 409 1.84 -35.76 -20.27
CA VAL A 409 0.85 -35.47 -19.22
C VAL A 409 -0.32 -34.78 -19.92
N ASN A 410 -1.49 -35.37 -19.89
CA ASN A 410 -2.73 -34.78 -20.37
C ASN A 410 -3.81 -35.05 -19.33
N GLN A 411 -4.10 -34.03 -18.53
CA GLN A 411 -4.94 -34.13 -17.33
C GLN A 411 -5.90 -32.97 -17.22
N ARG A 412 -7.12 -33.26 -16.76
CA ARG A 412 -8.04 -32.29 -16.20
C ARG A 412 -8.01 -32.41 -14.69
N VAL A 413 -7.98 -31.25 -14.00
CA VAL A 413 -7.96 -31.19 -12.54
C VAL A 413 -9.06 -30.25 -12.07
N ASP A 414 -10.01 -30.79 -11.34
CA ASP A 414 -11.06 -30.05 -10.68
C ASP A 414 -10.66 -29.81 -9.22
N ASP A 415 -10.44 -28.55 -8.84
CA ASP A 415 -10.17 -28.15 -7.47
C ASP A 415 -11.37 -27.39 -6.91
N GLU A 416 -11.93 -27.88 -5.83
CA GLU A 416 -13.00 -27.21 -5.10
C GLU A 416 -12.55 -26.92 -3.67
N GLY A 417 -12.93 -25.79 -3.15
CA GLY A 417 -12.62 -25.42 -1.79
C GLY A 417 -13.71 -24.57 -1.18
N ASP A 418 -14.12 -24.93 0.01
CA ASP A 418 -15.04 -24.13 0.80
C ASP A 418 -14.60 -24.06 2.26
N GLY A 419 -15.13 -23.11 2.98
CA GLY A 419 -14.82 -22.99 4.40
C GLY A 419 -15.54 -21.84 5.06
N TYR A 420 -15.56 -21.93 6.36
CA TYR A 420 -16.05 -20.84 7.20
C TYR A 420 -15.20 -20.68 8.45
N ASN A 421 -15.22 -19.48 8.97
CA ASN A 421 -14.59 -19.18 10.25
C ASN A 421 -15.45 -18.21 11.05
N TYR A 422 -15.47 -18.40 12.35
CA TYR A 422 -16.00 -17.40 13.26
C TYR A 422 -15.05 -17.15 14.41
N ARG A 423 -15.09 -15.92 14.92
CA ARG A 423 -14.34 -15.51 16.10
C ARG A 423 -15.26 -14.72 17.02
N LEU A 424 -15.34 -15.17 18.26
CA LEU A 424 -15.96 -14.44 19.35
C LEU A 424 -14.86 -13.84 20.20
N GLN A 425 -14.88 -12.56 20.46
CA GLN A 425 -13.85 -11.88 21.26
C GLN A 425 -14.51 -10.97 22.28
N LEU A 426 -14.11 -11.15 23.53
CA LEU A 426 -14.48 -10.32 24.66
C LEU A 426 -13.24 -9.57 25.14
N VAL A 427 -13.35 -8.25 25.25
CA VAL A 427 -12.29 -7.39 25.76
C VAL A 427 -12.83 -6.59 26.92
N TYR A 428 -12.24 -6.78 28.10
CA TYR A 428 -12.54 -6.01 29.31
C TYR A 428 -11.33 -5.17 29.70
N VAL A 429 -11.56 -3.92 30.04
CA VAL A 429 -10.52 -2.99 30.49
C VAL A 429 -10.91 -2.40 31.84
N GLU A 430 -10.05 -2.62 32.86
CA GLU A 430 -10.18 -2.08 34.19
C GLU A 430 -9.17 -0.93 34.39
N PRO A 431 -9.62 0.29 34.72
CA PRO A 431 -8.75 1.39 35.11
C PRO A 431 -8.19 1.13 36.53
N LEU A 432 -6.88 1.19 36.63
CA LEU A 432 -6.12 1.13 37.87
C LEU A 432 -5.72 2.55 38.34
N PRO A 433 -5.24 2.73 39.60
CA PRO A 433 -4.67 3.98 40.05
C PRO A 433 -3.56 4.49 39.12
N ASN A 434 -3.25 5.77 39.19
CA ASN A 434 -2.13 6.39 38.43
C ASN A 434 -2.19 6.22 36.90
N ARG A 435 -3.38 6.17 36.29
CA ARG A 435 -3.59 6.05 34.83
C ARG A 435 -2.98 4.76 34.24
N TYR A 436 -2.94 3.70 34.99
CA TYR A 436 -2.71 2.37 34.47
C TYR A 436 -4.04 1.75 34.08
N PHE A 437 -4.00 0.80 33.14
CA PHE A 437 -5.15 0.02 32.71
C PHE A 437 -4.72 -1.44 32.57
N LEU A 438 -5.51 -2.30 33.15
CA LEU A 438 -5.37 -3.74 32.96
C LEU A 438 -6.40 -4.20 31.93
N GLN A 439 -5.91 -4.85 30.88
CA GLN A 439 -6.76 -5.41 29.85
C GLN A 439 -6.76 -6.92 29.93
N PHE A 440 -7.94 -7.48 29.88
CA PHE A 440 -8.18 -8.91 29.65
C PHE A 440 -8.89 -9.05 28.31
N ARG A 441 -8.39 -9.96 27.47
CA ARG A 441 -9.03 -10.34 26.23
C ARG A 441 -9.11 -11.85 26.17
N TYR A 442 -10.30 -12.37 25.98
CA TYR A 442 -10.54 -13.74 25.59
C TYR A 442 -11.07 -13.78 24.17
N SER A 443 -10.58 -14.69 23.35
CA SER A 443 -11.08 -14.92 22.01
C SER A 443 -11.14 -16.41 21.72
N TYR A 444 -12.27 -16.85 21.20
CA TYR A 444 -12.43 -18.18 20.63
C TYR A 444 -12.59 -18.04 19.10
N GLN A 445 -11.78 -18.77 18.37
CA GLN A 445 -11.85 -18.84 16.92
C GLN A 445 -11.98 -20.31 16.50
N TYR A 446 -12.94 -20.55 15.62
CA TYR A 446 -13.12 -21.83 14.95
C TYR A 446 -13.10 -21.63 13.44
N ARG A 447 -12.40 -22.48 12.73
CA ARG A 447 -12.29 -22.43 11.28
C ARG A 447 -12.35 -23.83 10.71
N VAL A 448 -13.19 -24.03 9.70
CA VAL A 448 -13.27 -25.21 8.86
C VAL A 448 -12.78 -24.84 7.46
N THR A 449 -12.04 -25.73 6.86
CA THR A 449 -11.60 -25.61 5.46
C THR A 449 -11.70 -26.99 4.83
N ASN A 450 -12.48 -27.10 3.77
CA ASN A 450 -12.59 -28.25 2.90
C ASN A 450 -11.84 -27.95 1.60
N SER A 451 -11.21 -28.95 1.05
CA SER A 451 -10.48 -28.82 -0.24
C SER A 451 -10.49 -30.16 -0.94
N ASP A 452 -11.14 -30.20 -2.06
CA ASP A 452 -11.26 -31.38 -2.92
C ASP A 452 -10.45 -31.15 -4.19
N ARG A 453 -9.72 -32.14 -4.58
CA ARG A 453 -8.95 -32.15 -5.81
C ARG A 453 -9.15 -33.49 -6.51
N PHE A 454 -9.73 -33.45 -7.68
CA PHE A 454 -9.93 -34.60 -8.53
C PHE A 454 -9.14 -34.48 -9.83
N VAL A 455 -8.35 -35.49 -10.17
CA VAL A 455 -7.50 -35.53 -11.36
C VAL A 455 -8.03 -36.56 -12.30
N TYR A 456 -8.33 -36.18 -13.53
CA TYR A 456 -8.82 -37.04 -14.60
C TYR A 456 -7.77 -37.13 -15.68
N ASN A 457 -7.38 -38.34 -16.05
CA ASN A 457 -6.43 -38.58 -17.13
C ASN A 457 -7.14 -38.66 -18.49
N TRP A 458 -6.45 -38.25 -19.53
CA TRP A 458 -6.92 -38.35 -20.90
C TRP A 458 -6.84 -39.80 -21.38
N ASP A 459 -7.89 -40.29 -22.07
CA ASP A 459 -7.91 -41.57 -22.75
C ASP A 459 -7.90 -41.34 -24.26
N GLU A 460 -6.89 -41.86 -24.95
CA GLU A 460 -6.74 -41.70 -26.40
C GLU A 460 -7.80 -42.46 -27.20
N ALA A 461 -8.33 -43.55 -26.67
CA ALA A 461 -9.34 -44.33 -27.36
C ALA A 461 -10.73 -43.71 -27.31
N MET A 462 -11.02 -42.97 -26.22
CA MET A 462 -12.25 -42.20 -26.05
C MET A 462 -12.15 -40.78 -26.61
N GLU A 463 -10.95 -40.30 -26.90
CA GLU A 463 -10.67 -38.89 -27.23
C GLU A 463 -11.25 -37.91 -26.21
N ASP A 464 -11.31 -38.33 -24.92
CA ASP A 464 -11.85 -37.54 -23.82
C ASP A 464 -11.16 -37.90 -22.49
N PHE A 465 -11.43 -37.15 -21.45
CA PHE A 465 -10.99 -37.45 -20.09
C PHE A 465 -11.83 -38.60 -19.52
N VAL A 466 -11.17 -39.59 -18.90
CA VAL A 466 -11.85 -40.68 -18.23
C VAL A 466 -12.85 -40.18 -17.19
N ALA A 467 -13.99 -40.87 -17.04
CA ALA A 467 -15.00 -40.47 -16.07
C ALA A 467 -14.55 -40.69 -14.62
N ASP A 468 -13.69 -41.71 -14.38
CA ASP A 468 -13.16 -42.01 -13.06
C ASP A 468 -11.87 -41.20 -12.81
N TYR A 469 -11.75 -40.62 -11.63
CA TYR A 469 -10.55 -39.87 -11.29
C TYR A 469 -9.37 -40.76 -10.88
N ASP A 470 -8.16 -40.28 -11.10
CA ASP A 470 -6.92 -40.93 -10.66
C ASP A 470 -6.84 -40.86 -9.13
N SER A 471 -7.01 -42.02 -8.47
CA SER A 471 -7.04 -42.11 -7.01
C SER A 471 -5.69 -41.82 -6.32
N LEU A 472 -4.58 -41.86 -7.03
CA LEU A 472 -3.24 -41.53 -6.53
C LEU A 472 -2.96 -40.05 -6.60
N ALA A 473 -3.52 -39.36 -7.60
CA ALA A 473 -3.35 -37.94 -7.83
C ALA A 473 -4.48 -37.09 -7.21
N SER A 474 -5.60 -37.71 -6.83
CA SER A 474 -6.79 -37.11 -6.27
C SER A 474 -6.80 -37.16 -4.74
N ASN A 475 -7.42 -36.16 -4.10
CA ASN A 475 -7.48 -36.10 -2.67
C ASN A 475 -8.51 -35.10 -2.17
N SER A 476 -9.23 -35.47 -1.11
CA SER A 476 -10.14 -34.61 -0.36
C SER A 476 -9.62 -34.37 1.05
N PHE A 477 -9.73 -33.13 1.51
CA PHE A 477 -9.27 -32.72 2.83
C PHE A 477 -10.36 -31.96 3.58
N GLU A 478 -10.52 -32.29 4.83
CA GLU A 478 -11.21 -31.49 5.81
C GLU A 478 -10.23 -31.09 6.91
N SER A 479 -10.17 -29.80 7.24
CA SER A 479 -9.32 -29.31 8.32
C SER A 479 -10.10 -28.39 9.24
N GLN A 480 -10.08 -28.70 10.52
CA GLN A 480 -10.75 -27.97 11.57
C GLN A 480 -9.71 -27.38 12.51
N TYR A 481 -9.77 -26.07 12.70
CA TYR A 481 -8.91 -25.32 13.63
C TYR A 481 -9.76 -24.75 14.75
N SER A 482 -9.44 -25.08 15.99
CA SER A 482 -9.96 -24.38 17.15
C SER A 482 -8.83 -23.66 17.87
N THR A 483 -9.05 -22.40 18.20
CA THR A 483 -8.03 -21.56 18.84
C THR A 483 -8.68 -20.80 19.98
N HIS A 484 -8.16 -20.95 21.19
CA HIS A 484 -8.46 -20.09 22.31
C HIS A 484 -7.30 -19.09 22.46
N LEU A 485 -7.59 -17.84 22.72
CA LEU A 485 -6.58 -16.82 22.99
C LEU A 485 -6.92 -16.12 24.29
N PHE A 486 -6.02 -16.21 25.24
CA PHE A 486 -6.06 -15.50 26.51
C PHE A 486 -4.99 -14.42 26.49
N ASN A 487 -5.39 -13.17 26.54
CA ASN A 487 -4.46 -12.04 26.59
C ASN A 487 -4.61 -11.31 27.91
N MET A 488 -3.48 -11.02 28.52
CA MET A 488 -3.40 -10.10 29.65
C MET A 488 -2.38 -9.02 29.30
N ALA A 489 -2.77 -7.76 29.43
CA ALA A 489 -1.89 -6.65 29.11
C ALA A 489 -2.04 -5.50 30.11
N VAL A 490 -0.91 -4.89 30.47
CA VAL A 490 -0.84 -3.67 31.26
C VAL A 490 -0.52 -2.52 30.33
N ARG A 491 -1.33 -1.48 30.41
CA ARG A 491 -1.20 -0.27 29.59
C ARG A 491 -1.08 0.97 30.46
N THR A 492 -0.34 1.94 29.97
CA THR A 492 -0.39 3.30 30.49
C THR A 492 -0.34 4.31 29.35
N SER A 493 -0.99 5.44 29.56
CA SER A 493 -0.93 6.58 28.63
C SER A 493 -0.60 7.86 29.40
N ARG A 494 0.61 8.36 29.22
CA ARG A 494 1.14 9.58 29.83
C ARG A 494 1.41 10.64 28.77
N LYS A 495 1.62 11.87 29.18
CA LYS A 495 1.94 12.97 28.24
C LYS A 495 3.21 12.69 27.43
N LYS A 496 4.24 12.10 28.06
CA LYS A 496 5.55 11.85 27.42
C LYS A 496 5.74 10.41 26.95
N TYR A 497 5.06 9.43 27.53
CA TYR A 497 5.23 8.02 27.15
C TYR A 497 3.94 7.23 27.26
N ASN A 498 3.82 6.25 26.41
CA ASN A 498 2.79 5.21 26.40
C ASN A 498 3.47 3.86 26.32
N TYR A 499 2.96 2.87 27.01
CA TYR A 499 3.34 1.50 26.75
C TYR A 499 2.16 0.54 26.90
N ASN A 500 2.29 -0.57 26.19
CA ASN A 500 1.41 -1.72 26.27
C ASN A 500 2.31 -2.95 26.33
N ILE A 501 2.31 -3.63 27.48
CA ILE A 501 3.06 -4.87 27.71
C ILE A 501 2.04 -5.96 27.97
N GLY A 502 2.07 -7.00 27.18
CA GLY A 502 1.09 -8.08 27.26
C GLY A 502 1.67 -9.43 26.89
N VAL A 503 0.91 -10.43 27.22
CA VAL A 503 1.19 -11.83 26.91
C VAL A 503 -0.07 -12.45 26.36
N ASP A 504 0.06 -13.14 25.22
CA ASP A 504 -0.96 -13.99 24.64
C ASP A 504 -0.59 -15.46 24.92
N LEU A 505 -1.53 -16.21 25.51
CA LEU A 505 -1.51 -17.66 25.57
C LEU A 505 -2.53 -18.18 24.58
N GLU A 506 -2.07 -18.99 23.64
CA GLU A 506 -2.88 -19.39 22.48
C GLU A 506 -2.82 -20.92 22.31
N PRO A 507 -3.61 -21.69 23.07
CA PRO A 507 -3.82 -23.10 22.76
C PRO A 507 -4.60 -23.23 21.45
N GLN A 508 -4.04 -24.01 20.54
CA GLN A 508 -4.59 -24.28 19.22
C GLN A 508 -4.67 -25.78 19.01
N LYS A 509 -5.79 -26.26 18.47
CA LYS A 509 -5.95 -27.63 18.01
C LYS A 509 -6.26 -27.61 16.51
N LEU A 510 -5.51 -28.42 15.78
CA LEU A 510 -5.73 -28.75 14.39
C LEU A 510 -6.12 -30.22 14.31
N ASP A 511 -7.31 -30.48 13.81
CA ASP A 511 -7.74 -31.80 13.35
C ASP A 511 -7.85 -31.75 11.82
N SER A 512 -7.13 -32.62 11.13
CA SER A 512 -7.19 -32.72 9.68
C SER A 512 -7.33 -34.16 9.27
N ARG A 513 -8.21 -34.43 8.34
CA ARG A 513 -8.40 -35.74 7.73
C ARG A 513 -8.36 -35.64 6.21
N SER A 514 -7.70 -36.59 5.63
CA SER A 514 -7.69 -36.84 4.19
C SER A 514 -8.52 -38.07 3.91
N PHE A 515 -9.37 -38.00 2.93
CA PHE A 515 -10.23 -39.10 2.51
C PHE A 515 -10.38 -39.13 1.00
N LEU A 516 -10.78 -40.25 0.47
CA LEU A 516 -11.17 -40.46 -0.92
C LEU A 516 -12.23 -41.56 -0.94
N ASP A 517 -13.35 -41.35 -1.62
CA ASP A 517 -14.51 -42.26 -1.60
C ASP A 517 -14.98 -42.62 -0.18
N ASP A 518 -15.06 -41.63 0.70
CA ASP A 518 -15.40 -41.78 2.14
C ASP A 518 -14.44 -42.65 2.96
N VAL A 519 -13.35 -43.16 2.35
CA VAL A 519 -12.31 -43.92 3.02
C VAL A 519 -11.25 -42.99 3.56
N SER A 520 -11.10 -42.95 4.91
CA SER A 520 -10.04 -42.14 5.53
C SER A 520 -8.66 -42.70 5.16
N LYS A 521 -7.87 -41.87 4.47
CA LYS A 521 -6.47 -42.19 4.10
C LYS A 521 -5.48 -41.80 5.18
N HIS A 522 -5.65 -40.57 5.74
CA HIS A 522 -4.78 -40.04 6.79
C HIS A 522 -5.60 -39.18 7.74
N GLN A 523 -5.35 -39.36 9.02
CA GLN A 523 -5.91 -38.49 10.05
C GLN A 523 -4.77 -37.93 10.89
N MET A 524 -4.81 -36.64 11.15
CA MET A 524 -3.83 -35.92 11.96
C MET A 524 -4.55 -35.05 12.99
N SER A 525 -4.14 -35.16 14.23
CA SER A 525 -4.55 -34.27 15.31
C SER A 525 -3.32 -33.67 15.96
N LYS A 526 -3.25 -32.35 16.02
CA LYS A 526 -2.09 -31.65 16.57
C LYS A 526 -2.54 -30.52 17.49
N THR A 527 -2.10 -30.58 18.73
CA THR A 527 -2.33 -29.52 19.71
C THR A 527 -1.03 -28.77 19.95
N VAL A 528 -1.10 -27.45 19.97
CA VAL A 528 0.06 -26.58 20.21
C VAL A 528 -0.35 -25.44 21.15
N LEU A 529 0.51 -25.15 22.10
CA LEU A 529 0.40 -23.98 22.95
C LEU A 529 1.41 -22.92 22.47
N ASN A 530 0.91 -21.80 21.95
CA ASN A 530 1.73 -20.66 21.60
C ASN A 530 1.77 -19.67 22.77
N PHE A 531 2.97 -19.17 23.04
CA PHE A 531 3.21 -18.10 24.00
C PHE A 531 3.76 -16.89 23.24
N SER A 532 3.03 -15.78 23.24
CA SER A 532 3.33 -14.63 22.40
C SER A 532 3.42 -13.35 23.24
N PRO A 533 4.62 -13.00 23.74
CA PRO A 533 4.82 -11.75 24.44
C PRO A 533 4.79 -10.57 23.46
N THR A 534 4.22 -9.47 23.92
CA THR A 534 4.09 -8.24 23.15
C THR A 534 4.54 -7.04 23.97
N LEU A 535 5.28 -6.14 23.34
CA LEU A 535 5.66 -4.85 23.89
C LEU A 535 5.44 -3.79 22.82
N ASN A 536 4.71 -2.74 23.15
CA ASN A 536 4.66 -1.51 22.37
C ASN A 536 4.97 -0.36 23.32
N PHE A 537 6.11 0.27 23.11
CA PHE A 537 6.57 1.40 23.89
C PHE A 537 6.74 2.61 23.01
N ARG A 538 6.15 3.74 23.38
CA ARG A 538 6.28 5.02 22.68
C ARG A 538 6.73 6.11 23.65
N TYR A 539 7.76 6.83 23.26
CA TYR A 539 8.25 8.00 23.99
C TYR A 539 8.17 9.26 23.12
N LYS A 540 7.49 10.29 23.59
CA LYS A 540 7.35 11.59 22.94
C LYS A 540 8.35 12.58 23.54
N PHE A 541 9.45 12.84 22.84
CA PHE A 541 10.41 13.89 23.22
C PHE A 541 9.78 15.26 23.10
N SER A 542 8.95 15.45 22.05
CA SER A 542 8.15 16.64 21.81
C SER A 542 6.84 16.23 21.12
N LYS A 543 5.97 17.19 20.80
CA LYS A 543 4.77 16.94 19.99
C LYS A 543 5.09 16.37 18.58
N ARG A 544 6.33 16.52 18.13
CA ARG A 544 6.77 16.21 16.76
C ARG A 544 7.96 15.26 16.69
N THR A 545 8.48 14.86 17.83
CA THR A 545 9.63 13.97 17.93
C THR A 545 9.26 12.83 18.85
N GLN A 546 9.25 11.61 18.31
CA GLN A 546 8.89 10.41 19.06
C GLN A 546 9.75 9.22 18.66
N LEU A 547 9.91 8.33 19.62
CA LEU A 547 10.51 7.01 19.47
C LEU A 547 9.46 5.97 19.79
N GLN A 548 9.34 4.96 18.94
CA GLN A 548 8.47 3.81 19.20
C GLN A 548 9.26 2.53 19.06
N ALA A 549 9.19 1.67 20.04
CA ALA A 549 9.76 0.33 20.06
C ALA A 549 8.63 -0.70 20.17
N ILE A 550 8.61 -1.66 19.24
CA ILE A 550 7.61 -2.73 19.19
C ILE A 550 8.36 -4.06 19.17
N TYR A 551 7.98 -4.95 20.09
CA TYR A 551 8.38 -6.34 20.04
C TYR A 551 7.13 -7.23 20.00
N ARG A 552 7.18 -8.27 19.13
CA ARG A 552 6.12 -9.26 19.01
C ARG A 552 6.71 -10.64 18.76
N GLY A 553 6.41 -11.58 19.64
CA GLY A 553 6.58 -13.00 19.40
C GLY A 553 5.28 -13.59 18.84
N LYS A 554 5.37 -14.47 17.82
CA LYS A 554 4.17 -15.12 17.24
C LYS A 554 4.48 -16.51 16.71
N GLY A 555 3.70 -17.51 17.18
CA GLY A 555 3.65 -18.84 16.61
C GLY A 555 2.85 -18.88 15.30
N ARG A 556 3.27 -19.67 14.34
CA ARG A 556 2.56 -19.95 13.09
C ARG A 556 2.57 -21.43 12.76
N GLN A 557 1.39 -22.00 12.54
CA GLN A 557 1.23 -23.37 12.07
C GLN A 557 1.64 -23.51 10.62
N PRO A 558 2.21 -24.65 10.19
CA PRO A 558 2.37 -24.99 8.78
C PRO A 558 1.02 -24.97 8.06
N SER A 559 1.02 -24.69 6.77
CA SER A 559 -0.20 -24.78 5.97
C SER A 559 -0.63 -26.23 5.80
N VAL A 560 -1.92 -26.46 5.59
CA VAL A 560 -2.44 -27.82 5.32
C VAL A 560 -1.71 -28.44 4.13
N ARG A 561 -1.53 -27.68 3.04
CA ARG A 561 -0.79 -28.13 1.85
C ARG A 561 0.65 -28.56 2.17
N ASP A 562 1.32 -27.91 3.10
CA ASP A 562 2.68 -28.27 3.50
C ASP A 562 2.73 -29.56 4.33
N LEU A 563 1.62 -29.91 4.98
CA LEU A 563 1.49 -31.12 5.79
C LEU A 563 1.02 -32.35 5.02
N GLN A 564 0.46 -32.14 3.85
CA GLN A 564 -0.14 -33.21 3.03
C GLN A 564 0.92 -34.05 2.31
N PRO A 565 1.07 -35.34 2.57
CA PRO A 565 2.08 -36.20 1.90
C PRO A 565 1.66 -36.68 0.51
N VAL A 566 0.96 -35.80 -0.24
CA VAL A 566 0.52 -36.12 -1.62
C VAL A 566 1.40 -35.38 -2.61
N ALA A 567 1.89 -36.09 -3.61
CA ALA A 567 2.75 -35.54 -4.66
C ALA A 567 1.92 -34.79 -5.70
N ASP A 568 2.23 -33.53 -5.96
CA ASP A 568 1.72 -32.82 -7.14
C ASP A 568 2.63 -33.11 -8.33
N MET A 569 2.16 -33.98 -9.24
CA MET A 569 2.88 -34.45 -10.41
C MET A 569 2.47 -33.77 -11.73
N THR A 570 1.68 -32.72 -11.69
CA THR A 570 1.25 -31.96 -12.88
C THR A 570 2.42 -31.39 -13.69
N ASN A 571 3.56 -31.18 -13.04
CA ASN A 571 4.82 -30.92 -13.72
C ASN A 571 5.88 -31.96 -13.32
N PRO A 572 6.19 -32.92 -14.17
CA PRO A 572 7.14 -33.99 -13.84
C PRO A 572 8.57 -33.51 -13.58
N LEU A 573 8.93 -32.31 -14.07
CA LEU A 573 10.23 -31.67 -13.77
C LEU A 573 10.23 -30.87 -12.47
N ASN A 574 9.09 -30.74 -11.80
CA ASN A 574 9.00 -29.97 -10.56
C ASN A 574 7.90 -30.50 -9.63
N ILE A 575 8.18 -31.62 -9.03
CA ILE A 575 7.28 -32.34 -8.14
C ILE A 575 7.30 -31.65 -6.75
N ARG A 576 6.15 -31.51 -6.14
CA ARG A 576 6.02 -31.03 -4.77
C ARG A 576 5.31 -32.05 -3.89
N ILE A 577 5.89 -32.32 -2.73
CA ILE A 577 5.36 -33.24 -1.72
C ILE A 577 5.28 -32.51 -0.37
N GLY A 578 4.20 -32.69 0.38
CA GLY A 578 4.10 -32.14 1.72
C GLY A 578 4.77 -33.03 2.78
N ASN A 579 4.92 -32.49 3.99
CA ASN A 579 5.61 -33.15 5.10
C ASN A 579 4.76 -33.07 6.39
N PRO A 580 4.13 -34.18 6.82
CA PRO A 580 3.29 -34.22 8.01
C PRO A 580 4.07 -34.00 9.31
N SER A 581 5.40 -34.19 9.31
CA SER A 581 6.26 -34.03 10.50
C SER A 581 6.61 -32.57 10.82
N LEU A 582 6.15 -31.59 10.02
CA LEU A 582 6.43 -30.18 10.25
C LEU A 582 5.96 -29.70 11.62
N LYS A 583 6.85 -28.94 12.26
CA LYS A 583 6.58 -28.25 13.53
C LYS A 583 6.14 -26.81 13.26
N PRO A 584 5.37 -26.19 14.13
CA PRO A 584 5.09 -24.76 14.07
C PRO A 584 6.37 -23.93 14.08
N SER A 585 6.36 -22.85 13.31
CA SER A 585 7.42 -21.85 13.36
C SER A 585 7.09 -20.79 14.41
N TYR A 586 8.14 -20.16 14.98
CA TYR A 586 7.99 -19.06 15.91
C TYR A 586 8.80 -17.86 15.44
N THR A 587 8.10 -16.73 15.21
CA THR A 587 8.69 -15.51 14.67
C THR A 587 8.82 -14.48 15.79
N ASN A 588 10.05 -13.98 15.99
CA ASN A 588 10.36 -12.82 16.83
C ASN A 588 10.57 -11.61 15.92
N THR A 589 9.80 -10.55 16.16
CA THR A 589 9.95 -9.27 15.47
C THR A 589 10.25 -8.15 16.44
N PHE A 590 11.27 -7.37 16.11
CA PHE A 590 11.58 -6.13 16.80
C PHE A 590 11.60 -4.98 15.80
N THR A 591 10.87 -3.90 16.11
CA THR A 591 10.81 -2.70 15.28
C THR A 591 11.09 -1.48 16.14
N LEU A 592 12.00 -0.60 15.69
CA LEU A 592 12.26 0.69 16.32
C LEU A 592 12.06 1.79 15.28
N ASN A 593 11.18 2.74 15.57
CA ASN A 593 10.89 3.88 14.71
C ASN A 593 11.16 5.18 15.47
N TYR A 594 12.01 6.01 14.90
CA TYR A 594 12.24 7.37 15.36
C TYR A 594 11.77 8.34 14.28
N ASN A 595 10.88 9.25 14.65
CA ASN A 595 10.34 10.27 13.77
C ASN A 595 10.58 11.64 14.39
N SER A 596 11.11 12.59 13.63
CA SER A 596 11.34 13.95 14.06
C SER A 596 11.00 14.93 12.95
N TYR A 597 10.16 15.91 13.24
CA TYR A 597 9.83 16.97 12.31
C TYR A 597 10.08 18.36 12.91
N ASN A 598 10.92 19.13 12.23
CA ASN A 598 11.24 20.51 12.60
C ASN A 598 10.47 21.48 11.70
N VAL A 599 9.43 22.12 12.23
CA VAL A 599 8.58 23.05 11.48
C VAL A 599 9.30 24.31 11.03
N LYS A 600 10.21 24.86 11.86
CA LYS A 600 10.92 26.10 11.53
C LYS A 600 11.79 25.94 10.27
N HIS A 601 12.41 24.78 10.11
CA HIS A 601 13.27 24.45 8.99
C HIS A 601 12.60 23.52 7.98
N GLN A 602 11.34 23.09 8.24
CA GLN A 602 10.59 22.13 7.42
C GLN A 602 11.43 20.88 7.07
N ARG A 603 12.14 20.36 8.09
CA ARG A 603 13.00 19.18 7.97
C ARG A 603 12.36 18.00 8.67
N ASN A 604 12.33 16.89 7.97
CA ASN A 604 11.86 15.62 8.47
C ASN A 604 13.02 14.62 8.56
N MET A 605 13.05 13.85 9.64
CA MET A 605 13.97 12.72 9.83
C MET A 605 13.18 11.51 10.32
N VAL A 606 13.29 10.42 9.59
CA VAL A 606 12.73 9.12 9.96
C VAL A 606 13.83 8.09 9.99
N VAL A 607 13.94 7.39 11.10
CA VAL A 607 14.83 6.21 11.25
C VAL A 607 13.95 5.02 11.59
N SER A 608 14.07 3.94 10.83
CA SER A 608 13.39 2.67 11.08
C SER A 608 14.40 1.54 11.16
N LEU A 609 14.37 0.76 12.23
CA LEU A 609 15.11 -0.48 12.38
C LEU A 609 14.12 -1.63 12.53
N PHE A 610 14.39 -2.71 11.85
CA PHE A 610 13.58 -3.92 11.86
C PHE A 610 14.46 -5.15 11.96
N VAL A 611 14.14 -6.03 12.89
CA VAL A 611 14.82 -7.33 13.05
C VAL A 611 13.77 -8.42 13.16
N GLU A 612 13.96 -9.47 12.39
CA GLU A 612 13.10 -10.66 12.40
C GLU A 612 13.95 -11.91 12.49
N ASN A 613 13.59 -12.80 13.42
CA ASN A 613 14.18 -14.13 13.55
C ASN A 613 13.07 -15.17 13.59
N VAL A 614 13.21 -16.22 12.78
CA VAL A 614 12.22 -17.31 12.70
C VAL A 614 12.85 -18.60 13.19
N LEU A 615 12.34 -19.08 14.32
CA LEU A 615 12.68 -20.39 14.86
C LEU A 615 11.80 -21.45 14.21
N ASN A 616 12.35 -22.64 13.92
CA ASN A 616 11.68 -23.72 13.20
C ASN A 616 11.02 -23.22 11.89
N SER A 617 11.73 -22.36 11.15
CA SER A 617 11.24 -21.82 9.89
C SER A 617 10.90 -22.94 8.93
N VAL A 618 9.69 -22.94 8.38
CA VAL A 618 9.35 -23.85 7.27
C VAL A 618 10.04 -23.33 6.02
N THR A 619 10.93 -24.17 5.48
CA THR A 619 11.75 -23.90 4.29
C THR A 619 11.70 -25.11 3.37
N ASN A 620 12.35 -25.04 2.21
CA ASN A 620 12.33 -26.13 1.25
C ASN A 620 13.61 -26.97 1.32
N GLN A 621 13.43 -28.28 1.25
CA GLN A 621 14.43 -29.23 0.81
C GLN A 621 14.15 -29.50 -0.66
N VAL A 622 15.13 -29.27 -1.51
CA VAL A 622 15.05 -29.48 -2.97
C VAL A 622 16.01 -30.60 -3.34
N THR A 623 15.48 -31.68 -3.89
CA THR A 623 16.24 -32.82 -4.41
C THR A 623 16.26 -32.74 -5.93
N TYR A 624 17.43 -32.65 -6.50
CA TYR A 624 17.64 -32.66 -7.96
C TYR A 624 17.96 -34.02 -8.45
N ASP A 625 17.36 -34.41 -9.54
CA ASP A 625 17.64 -35.61 -10.28
C ASP A 625 18.53 -35.26 -11.48
N SER A 626 19.82 -35.70 -11.43
CA SER A 626 20.78 -35.40 -12.50
C SER A 626 20.55 -36.23 -13.77
N GLU A 627 19.69 -37.25 -13.72
CA GLU A 627 19.33 -38.04 -14.91
C GLU A 627 18.23 -37.35 -15.72
N THR A 628 17.20 -36.88 -15.03
CA THR A 628 16.04 -36.31 -15.68
C THR A 628 16.10 -34.77 -15.74
N GLY A 629 16.99 -34.14 -14.95
CA GLY A 629 16.99 -32.70 -14.76
C GLY A 629 15.77 -32.18 -13.97
N GLY A 630 14.97 -33.07 -13.41
CA GLY A 630 13.83 -32.78 -12.57
C GLY A 630 14.22 -32.43 -11.13
N ARG A 631 13.24 -31.92 -10.38
CA ARG A 631 13.43 -31.64 -8.94
C ARG A 631 12.19 -32.00 -8.14
N THR A 632 12.43 -32.51 -6.94
CA THR A 632 11.39 -32.72 -5.93
C THR A 632 11.58 -31.71 -4.79
N THR A 633 10.50 -31.05 -4.39
CA THR A 633 10.53 -30.04 -3.32
C THR A 633 9.65 -30.52 -2.16
N MET A 634 10.23 -30.58 -0.96
CA MET A 634 9.53 -30.94 0.28
C MET A 634 9.76 -29.85 1.35
N PRO A 635 8.73 -29.36 2.04
CA PRO A 635 8.90 -28.41 3.14
C PRO A 635 9.49 -29.10 4.38
N VAL A 636 10.45 -28.42 5.02
CA VAL A 636 11.14 -28.91 6.22
C VAL A 636 11.33 -27.78 7.24
N ASN A 637 11.48 -28.09 8.52
CA ASN A 637 11.82 -27.09 9.51
C ASN A 637 13.33 -26.87 9.60
N LEU A 638 13.77 -25.60 9.57
CA LEU A 638 15.16 -25.24 9.69
C LEU A 638 15.33 -23.94 10.49
N ASN A 639 16.35 -23.90 11.36
CA ASN A 639 16.71 -22.72 12.12
C ASN A 639 17.76 -21.88 11.39
N GLY A 640 17.86 -20.60 11.79
CA GLY A 640 18.88 -19.69 11.30
C GLY A 640 18.38 -18.75 10.21
N ASN A 641 17.07 -18.72 9.94
CA ASN A 641 16.47 -17.73 9.06
C ASN A 641 16.21 -16.44 9.84
N TRP A 642 16.87 -15.36 9.44
CA TRP A 642 16.70 -14.06 10.06
C TRP A 642 16.97 -12.92 9.07
N ARG A 643 16.43 -11.77 9.39
CA ARG A 643 16.55 -10.54 8.59
C ARG A 643 16.68 -9.34 9.51
N ALA A 644 17.64 -8.47 9.23
CA ALA A 644 17.75 -7.15 9.84
C ALA A 644 17.76 -6.08 8.76
N SER A 645 17.04 -4.99 8.97
CA SER A 645 17.05 -3.86 8.05
C SER A 645 17.02 -2.53 8.80
N GLY A 646 17.68 -1.52 8.23
CA GLY A 646 17.69 -0.15 8.67
C GLY A 646 17.30 0.77 7.52
N ALA A 647 16.48 1.77 7.80
CA ALA A 647 16.16 2.82 6.85
C ALA A 647 16.32 4.19 7.50
N LEU A 648 16.91 5.13 6.76
CA LEU A 648 17.00 6.55 7.12
C LEU A 648 16.40 7.38 5.99
N SER A 649 15.38 8.17 6.30
CA SER A 649 14.85 9.17 5.38
C SER A 649 15.04 10.57 5.95
N LEU A 650 15.69 11.42 5.19
CA LEU A 650 15.85 12.83 5.51
C LEU A 650 15.26 13.67 4.38
N SER A 651 14.49 14.68 4.74
CA SER A 651 14.00 15.65 3.76
C SER A 651 13.91 17.03 4.38
N GLY A 652 14.07 18.06 3.57
CA GLY A 652 13.94 19.42 4.08
C GLY A 652 14.25 20.50 3.05
N LEU A 653 13.89 21.73 3.43
CA LEU A 653 14.21 22.93 2.68
C LEU A 653 15.56 23.51 3.10
N PHE A 654 16.31 24.02 2.15
CA PHE A 654 17.47 24.86 2.42
C PHE A 654 17.02 26.26 2.92
N LYS A 655 17.96 27.10 3.37
CA LYS A 655 17.68 28.49 3.74
C LYS A 655 16.94 29.25 2.63
N ASN A 656 17.37 29.07 1.41
CA ASN A 656 16.61 29.45 0.24
C ASN A 656 15.51 28.41 0.01
N ARG A 657 14.26 28.73 0.36
CA ARG A 657 13.08 27.85 0.30
C ARG A 657 12.76 27.30 -1.10
N ASN A 658 13.49 27.73 -2.12
CA ASN A 658 13.34 27.21 -3.47
C ASN A 658 14.01 25.86 -3.65
N TRP A 659 14.91 25.46 -2.77
CA TRP A 659 15.63 24.20 -2.83
C TRP A 659 15.12 23.22 -1.78
N LEU A 660 14.72 22.05 -2.23
CA LEU A 660 14.33 20.90 -1.43
C LEU A 660 15.35 19.78 -1.64
N PHE A 661 15.79 19.14 -0.58
CA PHE A 661 16.54 17.90 -0.65
C PHE A 661 15.75 16.76 -0.04
N ARG A 662 15.97 15.54 -0.56
CA ARG A 662 15.50 14.28 0.00
C ARG A 662 16.62 13.26 -0.12
N THR A 663 16.81 12.46 0.93
CA THR A 663 17.67 11.28 0.90
C THR A 663 16.95 10.09 1.54
N TYR A 664 17.19 8.93 0.99
CA TYR A 664 16.70 7.67 1.52
C TYR A 664 17.80 6.63 1.45
N SER A 665 18.31 6.25 2.63
CA SER A 665 19.30 5.20 2.80
C SER A 665 18.62 3.96 3.36
N TYR A 666 18.89 2.80 2.78
CA TYR A 666 18.36 1.52 3.21
C TYR A 666 19.45 0.47 3.21
N LEU A 667 19.54 -0.27 4.30
CA LEU A 667 20.44 -1.41 4.45
C LEU A 667 19.64 -2.61 4.94
N GLN A 668 19.79 -3.75 4.28
CA GLN A 668 19.19 -5.00 4.72
C GLN A 668 20.23 -6.12 4.65
N TYR A 669 20.29 -6.90 5.71
CA TYR A 669 20.98 -8.18 5.71
C TYR A 669 19.97 -9.30 5.99
N ARG A 670 20.03 -10.36 5.19
CA ARG A 670 19.18 -11.54 5.30
C ARG A 670 20.00 -12.81 5.23
N ASN A 671 19.77 -13.74 6.14
CA ASN A 671 20.24 -15.10 6.06
C ASN A 671 19.06 -16.02 5.79
N GLN A 672 19.12 -16.77 4.69
CA GLN A 672 18.08 -17.69 4.27
C GLN A 672 18.66 -19.08 4.07
N ASN A 673 18.06 -20.06 4.75
CA ASN A 673 18.53 -21.42 4.75
C ASN A 673 17.49 -22.36 4.08
N GLY A 674 18.00 -23.39 3.44
CA GLY A 674 17.25 -24.48 2.88
C GLY A 674 18.13 -25.73 2.84
N TYR A 675 17.60 -26.82 2.30
CA TYR A 675 18.40 -27.99 1.96
C TYR A 675 18.41 -28.18 0.45
N THR A 676 19.56 -28.58 -0.07
CA THR A 676 19.73 -29.05 -1.44
C THR A 676 20.34 -30.43 -1.42
N THR A 677 19.87 -31.29 -2.31
CA THR A 677 20.32 -32.66 -2.45
C THR A 677 20.44 -32.95 -3.94
N GLN A 678 21.44 -33.73 -4.31
CA GLN A 678 21.59 -34.23 -5.66
C GLN A 678 21.39 -35.75 -5.63
N ASN A 679 20.44 -36.26 -6.44
CA ASN A 679 20.09 -37.69 -6.49
C ASN A 679 19.71 -38.24 -5.09
N LYS A 680 20.42 -39.28 -4.64
CA LYS A 680 20.23 -39.98 -3.36
C LYS A 680 21.25 -39.56 -2.29
N GLU A 681 22.01 -38.46 -2.50
CA GLU A 681 22.98 -37.97 -1.53
C GLU A 681 22.30 -37.43 -0.26
N GLU A 682 23.08 -37.30 0.79
CA GLU A 682 22.61 -36.65 2.04
C GLU A 682 22.28 -35.17 1.82
N PRO A 683 21.17 -34.66 2.39
CA PRO A 683 20.77 -33.28 2.25
C PRO A 683 21.81 -32.31 2.81
N MET A 684 22.33 -31.45 1.97
CA MET A 684 23.26 -30.39 2.37
C MET A 684 22.51 -29.11 2.73
N LYS A 685 22.88 -28.50 3.83
CA LYS A 685 22.35 -27.18 4.20
C LYS A 685 22.85 -26.12 3.24
N SER A 686 21.97 -25.53 2.49
CA SER A 686 22.22 -24.35 1.66
C SER A 686 21.86 -23.08 2.41
N SER A 687 22.82 -22.17 2.55
CA SER A 687 22.64 -20.87 3.19
C SER A 687 22.99 -19.75 2.22
N VAL A 688 22.03 -18.85 1.99
CA VAL A 688 22.27 -17.62 1.24
C VAL A 688 22.31 -16.45 2.19
N LYS A 689 23.46 -15.79 2.26
CA LYS A 689 23.66 -14.52 2.96
C LYS A 689 23.49 -13.41 1.94
N HIS A 690 22.53 -12.52 2.15
CA HIS A 690 22.21 -11.47 1.19
C HIS A 690 22.24 -10.10 1.86
N LEU A 691 23.09 -9.21 1.34
CA LEU A 691 23.19 -7.82 1.71
C LEU A 691 22.61 -6.95 0.59
N THR A 692 21.65 -6.10 0.93
CA THR A 692 21.13 -5.07 0.05
C THR A 692 21.42 -3.70 0.66
N ALA A 693 22.07 -2.83 -0.09
CA ALA A 693 22.24 -1.43 0.27
C ALA A 693 21.66 -0.53 -0.83
N ARG A 694 20.86 0.43 -0.44
CA ARG A 694 20.26 1.41 -1.36
C ARG A 694 20.48 2.81 -0.83
N GLU A 695 20.95 3.68 -1.69
CA GLU A 695 21.02 5.12 -1.42
C GLU A 695 20.31 5.87 -2.54
N ARG A 696 19.37 6.76 -2.18
CA ARG A 696 18.68 7.64 -3.10
C ARG A 696 18.85 9.07 -2.63
N LEU A 697 19.28 9.93 -3.54
CA LEU A 697 19.39 11.37 -3.36
C LEU A 697 18.52 12.09 -4.36
N GLN A 698 17.82 13.11 -3.92
CA GLN A 698 17.02 13.97 -4.79
C GLN A 698 17.17 15.44 -4.36
N PHE A 699 17.44 16.28 -5.33
CA PHE A 699 17.44 17.74 -5.18
C PHE A 699 16.38 18.32 -6.09
N THR A 700 15.54 19.20 -5.56
CA THR A 700 14.50 19.87 -6.33
C THR A 700 14.64 21.38 -6.17
N PHE A 701 14.77 22.06 -7.29
CA PHE A 701 14.68 23.52 -7.38
C PHE A 701 13.28 23.91 -7.82
N ARG A 702 12.63 24.80 -7.07
CA ARG A 702 11.25 25.18 -7.34
C ARG A 702 11.10 26.69 -7.29
N THR A 703 10.52 27.24 -8.37
CA THR A 703 10.07 28.62 -8.46
C THR A 703 8.58 28.66 -8.82
N ARG A 704 8.05 29.84 -9.13
CA ARG A 704 6.67 29.96 -9.61
C ARG A 704 6.43 29.36 -11.00
N GLN A 705 7.45 29.34 -11.85
CA GLN A 705 7.33 28.92 -13.25
C GLN A 705 8.06 27.62 -13.54
N LEU A 706 9.09 27.31 -12.77
CA LEU A 706 9.99 26.20 -13.02
C LEU A 706 10.11 25.30 -11.80
N GLU A 707 9.92 24.00 -11.98
CA GLU A 707 10.37 22.97 -11.06
C GLU A 707 11.34 22.05 -11.80
N LEU A 708 12.55 21.93 -11.26
CA LEU A 708 13.61 21.07 -11.76
C LEU A 708 14.05 20.14 -10.66
N SER A 709 14.00 18.83 -10.88
CA SER A 709 14.50 17.83 -9.96
C SER A 709 15.62 17.02 -10.60
N ALA A 710 16.66 16.77 -9.81
CA ALA A 710 17.70 15.80 -10.16
C ALA A 710 17.68 14.72 -9.08
N ARG A 711 17.75 13.45 -9.49
CA ARG A 711 17.78 12.29 -8.61
C ARG A 711 18.86 11.31 -9.02
N GLY A 712 19.48 10.70 -8.01
CA GLY A 712 20.41 9.59 -8.17
C GLY A 712 20.04 8.47 -7.21
N GLU A 713 20.11 7.24 -7.67
CA GLU A 713 19.94 6.05 -6.84
C GLU A 713 21.03 5.05 -7.16
N VAL A 714 21.55 4.41 -6.12
CA VAL A 714 22.44 3.25 -6.22
C VAL A 714 21.83 2.14 -5.40
N LEU A 715 21.63 0.97 -6.01
CA LEU A 715 21.22 -0.25 -5.35
C LEU A 715 22.36 -1.27 -5.49
N TYR A 716 22.93 -1.63 -4.38
CA TYR A 716 23.96 -2.68 -4.28
C TYR A 716 23.36 -3.94 -3.68
N ASN A 717 23.54 -5.07 -4.34
CA ASN A 717 23.21 -6.38 -3.81
C ASN A 717 24.43 -7.28 -3.82
N ASN A 718 24.66 -7.94 -2.69
CA ASN A 718 25.72 -8.93 -2.53
C ASN A 718 25.09 -10.20 -1.94
N SER A 719 25.24 -11.30 -2.63
CA SER A 719 24.75 -12.61 -2.22
C SER A 719 25.89 -13.61 -2.19
N TYR A 720 25.98 -14.37 -1.10
CA TYR A 720 26.91 -15.47 -0.97
C TYR A 720 26.13 -16.75 -0.69
N ASN A 721 26.37 -17.79 -1.49
CA ASN A 721 25.85 -19.14 -1.29
C ASN A 721 27.01 -20.08 -0.90
N ASN A 722 26.82 -20.81 0.21
CA ASN A 722 27.85 -21.70 0.75
C ASN A 722 27.98 -23.04 0.00
N VAL A 723 26.99 -23.49 -0.73
CA VAL A 723 27.04 -24.79 -1.46
C VAL A 723 27.89 -24.64 -2.72
N LYS A 724 27.64 -23.60 -3.51
CA LYS A 724 28.43 -23.26 -4.69
C LYS A 724 29.70 -22.50 -4.39
N ASP A 725 29.91 -22.07 -3.15
CA ASP A 725 30.96 -21.11 -2.76
C ASP A 725 31.00 -19.89 -3.70
N MET A 726 29.85 -19.42 -4.08
CA MET A 726 29.69 -18.37 -5.08
C MET A 726 29.24 -17.06 -4.46
N ARG A 727 29.91 -16.00 -4.86
CA ARG A 727 29.53 -14.63 -4.54
C ARG A 727 29.01 -13.93 -5.79
N THR A 728 27.85 -13.32 -5.67
CA THR A 728 27.24 -12.53 -6.73
C THR A 728 27.11 -11.10 -6.23
N GLU A 729 27.68 -10.14 -6.97
CA GLU A 729 27.59 -8.73 -6.68
C GLU A 729 26.93 -8.01 -7.86
N THR A 730 25.90 -7.22 -7.55
CA THR A 730 25.21 -6.41 -8.57
C THR A 730 25.08 -4.98 -8.11
N PHE A 731 25.21 -4.07 -9.06
CA PHE A 731 24.93 -2.64 -8.88
C PHE A 731 23.91 -2.20 -9.92
N ASP A 732 22.85 -1.57 -9.44
CA ASP A 732 21.90 -0.85 -10.27
C ASP A 732 22.05 0.65 -9.97
N TYR A 733 22.45 1.40 -10.98
CA TYR A 733 22.55 2.85 -10.93
C TYR A 733 21.39 3.45 -11.68
N GLN A 734 20.78 4.46 -11.09
CA GLN A 734 19.72 5.24 -11.71
C GLN A 734 20.01 6.72 -11.55
N LEU A 735 20.08 7.43 -12.66
CA LEU A 735 20.19 8.89 -12.70
C LEU A 735 18.95 9.44 -13.40
N GLY A 736 18.28 10.41 -12.81
CA GLY A 736 17.07 10.97 -13.38
C GLY A 736 16.97 12.48 -13.21
N GLY A 737 16.25 13.09 -14.12
CA GLY A 737 15.89 14.49 -14.10
C GLY A 737 14.42 14.67 -14.44
N ASP A 738 13.72 15.51 -13.66
CA ASP A 738 12.33 15.89 -13.92
C ASP A 738 12.27 17.39 -14.12
N LEU A 739 11.62 17.81 -15.18
CA LEU A 739 11.36 19.20 -15.53
C LEU A 739 9.85 19.44 -15.56
N GLN A 740 9.39 20.49 -14.92
CA GLN A 740 8.06 21.06 -15.09
C GLN A 740 8.21 22.55 -15.31
N TYR A 741 7.70 23.04 -16.45
CA TYR A 741 7.82 24.42 -16.82
C TYR A 741 6.47 24.99 -17.30
N TYR A 742 6.07 26.10 -16.68
CA TYR A 742 4.88 26.86 -17.08
C TYR A 742 5.31 27.92 -18.09
N LEU A 743 5.03 27.60 -19.33
CA LEU A 743 5.33 28.45 -20.46
C LEU A 743 4.38 29.67 -20.55
N PRO A 744 4.78 30.75 -21.26
CA PRO A 744 3.86 31.82 -21.67
C PRO A 744 2.61 31.22 -22.35
N TRP A 745 1.53 31.99 -22.41
CA TRP A 745 0.24 31.63 -23.02
C TRP A 745 -0.49 30.41 -22.37
N GLY A 746 -0.10 30.02 -21.16
CA GLY A 746 -0.77 28.96 -20.39
C GLY A 746 -0.46 27.55 -20.84
N PHE A 747 0.63 27.33 -21.56
CA PHE A 747 1.15 26.00 -21.78
C PHE A 747 1.91 25.50 -20.55
N GLU A 748 1.81 24.21 -20.32
CA GLU A 748 2.59 23.49 -19.32
C GLU A 748 3.36 22.36 -20.02
N CYS A 749 4.67 22.38 -19.88
CA CYS A 749 5.56 21.32 -20.35
C CYS A 749 6.08 20.54 -19.16
N SER A 750 6.03 19.22 -19.24
CA SER A 750 6.72 18.37 -18.30
C SER A 750 7.49 17.28 -19.02
N SER A 751 8.66 16.96 -18.49
CA SER A 751 9.53 15.95 -19.06
C SER A 751 10.25 15.22 -17.93
N ASP A 752 10.38 13.90 -18.03
CA ASP A 752 11.23 13.09 -17.17
C ASP A 752 12.20 12.26 -18.03
N LEU A 753 13.44 12.28 -17.64
CA LEU A 753 14.53 11.53 -18.26
C LEU A 753 15.18 10.66 -17.18
N THR A 754 15.30 9.37 -17.41
CA THR A 754 15.91 8.45 -16.45
C THR A 754 16.88 7.51 -17.17
N TYR A 755 18.12 7.53 -16.74
CA TYR A 755 19.17 6.63 -17.19
C TYR A 755 19.37 5.51 -16.16
N PHE A 756 19.37 4.28 -16.62
CA PHE A 756 19.66 3.08 -15.83
C PHE A 756 20.95 2.43 -16.33
N LEU A 757 21.77 2.01 -15.37
CA LEU A 757 22.96 1.21 -15.64
C LEU A 757 22.98 0.06 -14.64
N ARG A 758 23.08 -1.17 -15.15
CA ARG A 758 23.13 -2.40 -14.35
C ARG A 758 24.45 -3.11 -14.59
N THR A 759 25.13 -3.52 -13.53
CA THR A 759 26.40 -4.25 -13.60
C THR A 759 26.41 -5.46 -12.68
N GLY A 760 27.26 -6.45 -12.96
CA GLY A 760 27.42 -7.64 -12.14
C GLY A 760 26.38 -8.75 -12.39
N TYR A 761 25.61 -8.67 -13.47
CA TYR A 761 24.56 -9.67 -13.77
C TYR A 761 25.06 -10.92 -14.51
N GLY A 762 26.31 -10.94 -14.98
CA GLY A 762 26.96 -12.15 -15.48
C GLY A 762 26.58 -12.58 -16.89
N TYR A 763 25.73 -11.85 -17.61
CA TYR A 763 25.39 -12.13 -19.00
C TYR A 763 25.40 -10.86 -19.87
N ASP A 764 25.62 -11.10 -21.15
CA ASP A 764 25.66 -10.04 -22.17
C ASP A 764 24.22 -9.61 -22.54
N SER A 765 23.60 -8.83 -21.66
CA SER A 765 22.23 -8.44 -21.91
C SER A 765 22.13 -7.07 -22.58
N SER A 766 21.27 -7.01 -23.57
CA SER A 766 20.76 -5.78 -24.18
C SER A 766 20.13 -4.81 -23.18
N GLY A 767 19.88 -5.24 -21.92
CA GLY A 767 19.27 -4.46 -20.86
C GLY A 767 20.21 -3.77 -19.86
N ARG A 768 21.52 -3.72 -20.12
CA ARG A 768 22.48 -3.10 -19.18
C ARG A 768 22.37 -1.59 -19.07
N LYS A 769 21.99 -0.91 -20.16
CA LYS A 769 21.88 0.54 -20.25
C LYS A 769 20.55 0.91 -20.87
N ASN A 770 19.75 1.65 -20.14
CA ASN A 770 18.44 2.10 -20.62
C ASN A 770 18.29 3.59 -20.35
N LEU A 771 17.86 4.35 -21.34
CA LEU A 771 17.54 5.77 -21.22
C LEU A 771 16.06 5.95 -21.55
N ILE A 772 15.25 6.10 -20.51
CA ILE A 772 13.80 6.28 -20.64
C ILE A 772 13.49 7.76 -20.62
N TRP A 773 12.82 8.25 -21.65
CA TRP A 773 12.42 9.64 -21.79
C TRP A 773 10.93 9.74 -22.06
N ASN A 774 10.22 10.44 -21.15
CA ASN A 774 8.81 10.78 -21.31
C ASN A 774 8.64 12.29 -21.37
N CYS A 775 7.66 12.74 -22.14
CA CYS A 775 7.36 14.15 -22.30
C CYS A 775 5.84 14.38 -22.37
N GLN A 776 5.39 15.51 -21.85
CA GLN A 776 4.00 15.90 -21.87
C GLN A 776 3.88 17.41 -22.09
N LEU A 777 2.97 17.81 -22.97
CA LEU A 777 2.59 19.20 -23.18
C LEU A 777 1.08 19.32 -22.96
N SER A 778 0.67 20.28 -22.15
CA SER A 778 -0.74 20.51 -21.87
C SER A 778 -1.10 21.99 -21.92
N LYS A 779 -2.37 22.27 -22.26
CA LYS A 779 -2.93 23.63 -22.26
C LYS A 779 -4.40 23.60 -21.91
N ALA A 780 -4.78 24.49 -20.99
CA ALA A 780 -6.17 24.68 -20.61
C ALA A 780 -6.83 25.76 -21.49
N PHE A 781 -8.03 25.46 -21.95
CA PHE A 781 -8.87 26.29 -22.80
C PHE A 781 -10.17 26.66 -22.06
N LEU A 782 -10.93 27.59 -22.64
CA LEU A 782 -12.16 28.18 -22.11
C LEU A 782 -11.92 29.13 -20.91
N LYS A 783 -12.86 30.07 -20.71
CA LYS A 783 -12.71 31.15 -19.67
C LYS A 783 -12.53 30.61 -18.26
N LYS A 784 -13.11 29.47 -17.94
CA LYS A 784 -12.99 28.79 -16.63
C LYS A 784 -12.01 27.63 -16.67
N LYS A 785 -11.17 27.52 -17.72
CA LYS A 785 -10.18 26.45 -17.91
C LYS A 785 -10.77 25.04 -17.86
N GLN A 786 -11.99 24.90 -18.38
CA GLN A 786 -12.78 23.68 -18.29
C GLN A 786 -12.31 22.57 -19.22
N LEU A 787 -11.68 22.91 -20.34
CA LEU A 787 -11.12 21.95 -21.30
C LEU A 787 -9.59 21.99 -21.23
N LEU A 788 -8.96 20.86 -20.90
CA LEU A 788 -7.51 20.68 -20.95
C LEU A 788 -7.19 19.72 -22.10
N LEU A 789 -6.39 20.18 -23.05
CA LEU A 789 -5.78 19.31 -24.04
C LEU A 789 -4.37 18.93 -23.56
N ARG A 790 -4.02 17.64 -23.73
CA ARG A 790 -2.76 17.07 -23.29
C ARG A 790 -2.20 16.16 -24.36
N PHE A 791 -0.96 16.40 -24.74
CA PHE A 791 -0.16 15.54 -25.60
C PHE A 791 0.86 14.82 -24.73
N LYS A 792 0.88 13.51 -24.78
CA LYS A 792 1.76 12.65 -23.98
C LYS A 792 2.59 11.77 -24.90
N PHE A 793 3.90 11.74 -24.66
CA PHE A 793 4.88 10.87 -25.31
C PHE A 793 5.51 10.00 -24.24
N TYR A 794 5.38 8.70 -24.40
CA TYR A 794 5.90 7.71 -23.47
C TYR A 794 7.04 6.93 -24.12
N ASP A 795 8.15 6.72 -23.37
CA ASP A 795 9.34 5.98 -23.78
C ASP A 795 9.81 6.35 -25.20
N ILE A 796 10.09 7.65 -25.42
CA ILE A 796 10.44 8.24 -26.74
C ILE A 796 11.59 7.46 -27.38
N LEU A 797 12.54 6.99 -26.57
CA LEU A 797 13.75 6.30 -27.02
C LEU A 797 13.56 4.78 -27.16
N ARG A 798 12.38 4.23 -26.76
CA ARG A 798 12.05 2.80 -26.82
C ARG A 798 13.05 1.94 -26.04
N GLN A 799 13.34 2.31 -24.81
CA GLN A 799 14.30 1.61 -23.93
C GLN A 799 13.71 1.24 -22.57
N GLU A 800 12.40 0.92 -22.48
CA GLU A 800 11.76 0.46 -21.23
C GLU A 800 12.42 -0.83 -20.71
N ILE A 801 12.49 -0.99 -19.38
CA ILE A 801 13.20 -2.08 -18.72
C ILE A 801 12.27 -3.28 -18.54
N SER A 802 12.74 -4.45 -18.93
CA SER A 802 11.97 -5.71 -18.92
C SER A 802 12.49 -6.77 -17.96
N MET A 803 13.74 -6.64 -17.44
CA MET A 803 14.43 -7.72 -16.74
C MET A 803 14.33 -7.65 -15.22
N VAL A 804 14.12 -8.83 -14.60
CA VAL A 804 14.04 -9.01 -13.13
C VAL A 804 14.94 -10.17 -12.69
N ARG A 805 15.83 -9.95 -11.69
CA ARG A 805 16.60 -11.00 -11.01
C ARG A 805 16.02 -11.33 -9.64
N THR A 806 15.90 -12.61 -9.33
CA THR A 806 15.48 -13.11 -8.00
C THR A 806 16.48 -14.13 -7.50
N ILE A 807 16.92 -14.01 -6.23
CA ILE A 807 17.85 -14.94 -5.59
C ILE A 807 17.13 -15.62 -4.42
N SER A 808 17.09 -16.97 -4.47
CA SER A 808 16.55 -17.82 -3.41
C SER A 808 17.66 -18.57 -2.67
N ALA A 809 17.31 -19.41 -1.69
CA ALA A 809 18.29 -20.28 -1.03
C ALA A 809 18.88 -21.35 -1.96
N THR A 810 18.22 -21.66 -3.06
CA THR A 810 18.55 -22.81 -3.92
C THR A 810 18.85 -22.44 -5.37
N ALA A 811 18.57 -21.20 -5.81
CA ALA A 811 18.75 -20.80 -7.20
C ALA A 811 18.80 -19.28 -7.40
N ILE A 812 19.40 -18.86 -8.53
CA ILE A 812 19.24 -17.53 -9.13
C ILE A 812 18.28 -17.68 -10.31
N ARG A 813 17.30 -16.79 -10.39
CA ARG A 813 16.37 -16.70 -11.51
C ARG A 813 16.46 -15.32 -12.15
N ASP A 814 16.71 -15.29 -13.45
CA ASP A 814 16.66 -14.12 -14.31
C ASP A 814 15.50 -14.24 -15.29
N ALA A 815 14.63 -13.25 -15.32
CA ALA A 815 13.48 -13.25 -16.20
C ALA A 815 13.41 -11.94 -16.98
N ASP A 816 13.22 -12.05 -18.29
CA ASP A 816 13.01 -10.95 -19.22
C ASP A 816 11.56 -11.00 -19.73
N TYR A 817 10.88 -9.85 -19.75
CA TYR A 817 9.46 -9.76 -20.04
C TYR A 817 9.18 -8.81 -21.19
N ASN A 818 8.05 -9.02 -21.90
CA ASN A 818 7.52 -8.00 -22.77
C ASN A 818 7.04 -6.78 -21.94
N VAL A 819 7.22 -5.57 -22.50
CA VAL A 819 6.84 -4.31 -21.85
C VAL A 819 6.09 -3.41 -22.84
N LEU A 820 5.38 -2.44 -22.29
CA LEU A 820 4.71 -1.42 -23.07
C LEU A 820 5.75 -0.51 -23.74
N GLY A 821 5.96 -0.67 -25.04
CA GLY A 821 6.93 0.15 -25.78
C GLY A 821 6.39 1.54 -26.09
N ARG A 822 7.22 2.34 -26.79
CA ARG A 822 6.93 3.72 -27.19
C ARG A 822 5.55 3.93 -27.81
N TYR A 823 4.84 4.92 -27.28
CA TYR A 823 3.58 5.42 -27.84
C TYR A 823 3.41 6.93 -27.57
N PHE A 824 2.51 7.55 -28.32
CA PHE A 824 2.03 8.90 -28.05
C PHE A 824 0.51 8.92 -27.96
N MET A 825 -0.02 9.86 -27.18
CA MET A 825 -1.47 10.03 -26.98
C MET A 825 -1.86 11.50 -26.94
N VAL A 826 -3.08 11.76 -27.34
CA VAL A 826 -3.76 13.04 -27.19
C VAL A 826 -4.95 12.83 -26.27
N HIS A 827 -5.06 13.63 -25.23
CA HIS A 827 -6.17 13.60 -24.28
C HIS A 827 -6.94 14.91 -24.30
N ALA A 828 -8.25 14.80 -24.27
CA ALA A 828 -9.18 15.88 -23.96
C ALA A 828 -9.77 15.64 -22.59
N ILE A 829 -9.58 16.57 -21.66
CA ILE A 829 -10.05 16.48 -20.29
C ILE A 829 -11.03 17.61 -20.04
N LEU A 830 -12.30 17.24 -19.85
CA LEU A 830 -13.40 18.17 -19.56
C LEU A 830 -13.65 18.19 -18.06
N ARG A 831 -13.68 19.39 -17.47
CA ARG A 831 -13.93 19.62 -16.05
C ARG A 831 -15.18 20.46 -15.89
N LEU A 832 -16.18 19.86 -15.31
CA LEU A 832 -17.45 20.50 -15.03
C LEU A 832 -17.56 20.70 -13.52
N ASN A 833 -17.54 21.96 -13.09
CA ASN A 833 -17.74 22.33 -11.71
C ASN A 833 -19.05 23.08 -11.59
N MET A 834 -20.07 22.39 -11.09
CA MET A 834 -21.42 22.90 -10.83
C MET A 834 -21.63 23.06 -9.32
N MET A 835 -20.65 23.60 -8.64
CA MET A 835 -20.74 23.94 -7.21
C MET A 835 -21.59 25.19 -7.04
N GLY A 836 -22.53 25.16 -6.09
CA GLY A 836 -23.45 26.27 -5.87
C GLY A 836 -22.71 27.53 -5.47
N LYS A 837 -22.76 28.56 -6.31
CA LYS A 837 -22.52 29.92 -5.86
C LYS A 837 -23.70 30.31 -4.97
N LYS A 838 -23.45 30.75 -3.74
CA LYS A 838 -24.40 31.59 -3.02
C LYS A 838 -24.53 32.92 -3.73
#